data_a23fe3fb3ba8694d04108a3044625094
#
_entry.id   a23fe3fb3ba8694d04108a3044625094
#
_cell.length_a   1.000
_cell.length_b   1.000
_cell.length_c   1.000
_cell.angle_alpha   90.00
_cell.angle_beta   90.00
_cell.angle_gamma   90.00
#
_symmetry.space_group_name_H-M   'P 1'
#
loop_
_entity.id
_entity.type
_entity.pdbx_description
1 polymer ?
#
loop_
_entity_poly.entity_id
_entity_poly.type
_entity_poly.pdbx_seq_one_letter_code
_entity_poly.pdbx_strand_id
1 'polypeptide(L)'
;MRKGLFISFLLFISVSVIGQKNNVEQLLIPEPVSVTSGTGNFVVINKTPIYVLSSNADAARVGEFISKKLSKASGYSLPVIVNAKNTAAKSGIKLSLIKDASLGDEGYELKVAPHEISISANKPAGLFYGMQSLLQLMPKEIVSDTLVKNEKWTIPVCSIKDYPRFGWRGLMLDVSRHFFTKEQVKEFIDQMVQYKYNLLHMHLTDDEGWRIEIKGLPRLTEVGAWNVKKVGYFGTFSPPAPDEPRNYGGFYTQDDIRELVKYAKDRFVNILPEIDVPGHSLAAVVSYPDLSCTPGADTYHVRSGEEIMDWSHGQPPVALVDNTLCPANEKVYTFLDKVMTQVAELFPFPYIHVGGDECPKNFWEKSDSIKALMQREGLKNMDEVQSYFEKRLEKIVESKGKKFMGWDEILQGGLAPSATVMSWRGMKGGIEAAKMKHDVVMSPTDFVYLDYMQGDPVIEPHVYATLRLQKAYQFEPVPDGVDPKYILGGQGNLWTEQVYNMRHLEYMLWPRAMAISEAVWSPKDKRNWDDFSSRVQKQFPRFDEAQIKYAPSMYDPIFNVSKDDSGRLKITLSTEIKDLQIHYSFDNSFPDNFYPTYTSPLTPPEDAVMLKVITYRGNKKMGRMISMPVSELQKRADKKNNQE
;
A
#
# COMPACT_ATOMS: atom_id res chain seq x y z
N MET A 1 6.06 45.96 -81.20
CA MET A 1 6.51 44.71 -80.52
C MET A 1 7.19 45.11 -79.25
N ARG A 2 6.50 45.00 -78.10
CA ARG A 2 7.08 45.19 -76.76
C ARG A 2 7.03 43.84 -76.04
N LYS A 3 8.20 43.28 -75.76
CA LYS A 3 8.33 42.04 -74.94
C LYS A 3 8.23 42.42 -73.49
N GLY A 4 7.17 41.91 -72.78
CA GLY A 4 7.06 42.00 -71.35
C GLY A 4 7.79 40.84 -70.70
N LEU A 5 8.66 41.15 -69.78
CA LEU A 5 9.39 40.18 -68.93
C LEU A 5 8.56 39.90 -67.65
N PHE A 6 8.05 38.66 -67.52
CA PHE A 6 7.40 38.23 -66.29
C PHE A 6 8.48 37.66 -65.35
N ILE A 7 8.74 38.34 -64.24
CA ILE A 7 9.58 37.83 -63.16
C ILE A 7 8.64 37.14 -62.17
N SER A 8 8.65 35.79 -62.12
CA SER A 8 7.96 34.99 -61.05
C SER A 8 8.75 35.04 -59.74
N PHE A 9 8.22 35.68 -58.73
CA PHE A 9 8.76 35.65 -57.37
C PHE A 9 8.25 34.35 -56.69
N LEU A 10 9.12 33.36 -56.50
CA LEU A 10 8.86 32.19 -55.67
C LEU A 10 9.03 32.61 -54.21
N LEU A 11 7.90 32.76 -53.49
CA LEU A 11 7.89 32.89 -52.04
C LEU A 11 8.17 31.50 -51.42
N PHE A 12 9.35 31.31 -50.84
CA PHE A 12 9.66 30.19 -49.98
C PHE A 12 8.98 30.45 -48.61
N ILE A 13 7.81 29.86 -48.38
CA ILE A 13 7.20 29.80 -47.03
C ILE A 13 7.95 28.69 -46.27
N SER A 14 8.89 29.07 -45.42
CA SER A 14 9.47 28.17 -44.43
C SER A 14 8.44 27.91 -43.35
N VAL A 15 7.71 26.81 -43.45
CA VAL A 15 6.87 26.30 -42.38
C VAL A 15 7.80 25.77 -41.29
N SER A 16 8.05 26.58 -40.28
CA SER A 16 8.67 26.09 -39.03
C SER A 16 7.68 25.15 -38.38
N VAL A 17 7.86 23.85 -38.52
CA VAL A 17 7.18 22.85 -37.72
C VAL A 17 7.67 23.01 -36.29
N ILE A 18 6.98 23.81 -35.50
CA ILE A 18 7.18 23.84 -34.05
C ILE A 18 6.72 22.47 -33.56
N GLY A 19 7.66 21.58 -33.29
CA GLY A 19 7.36 20.27 -32.71
C GLY A 19 6.60 20.46 -31.40
N GLN A 20 5.48 19.77 -31.27
CA GLN A 20 4.68 19.83 -30.05
C GLN A 20 5.52 19.33 -28.88
N LYS A 21 5.60 20.13 -27.81
CA LYS A 21 6.31 19.77 -26.59
C LYS A 21 5.62 18.58 -25.92
N ASN A 22 6.38 17.57 -25.54
CA ASN A 22 5.86 16.40 -24.83
C ASN A 22 5.31 16.82 -23.47
N ASN A 23 4.22 16.20 -23.03
CA ASN A 23 3.67 16.41 -21.67
C ASN A 23 4.10 15.24 -20.75
N VAL A 24 5.39 15.20 -20.43
CA VAL A 24 6.03 14.11 -19.68
C VAL A 24 5.53 14.04 -18.24
N GLU A 25 5.28 15.18 -17.60
CA GLU A 25 4.81 15.27 -16.21
C GLU A 25 3.54 14.44 -15.99
N GLN A 26 2.66 14.45 -16.98
CA GLN A 26 1.39 13.73 -16.95
C GLN A 26 1.50 12.19 -17.03
N LEU A 27 2.70 11.63 -17.15
CA LEU A 27 2.91 10.19 -17.24
C LEU A 27 3.44 9.57 -15.93
N LEU A 28 3.90 10.38 -14.98
CA LEU A 28 4.69 9.95 -13.84
C LEU A 28 3.90 9.96 -12.53
N ILE A 29 3.95 8.86 -11.81
CA ILE A 29 3.50 8.72 -10.40
C ILE A 29 4.59 7.95 -9.65
N PRO A 30 5.04 8.45 -8.49
CA PRO A 30 4.78 9.77 -7.89
C PRO A 30 5.36 10.92 -8.70
N GLU A 31 4.82 12.13 -8.50
CA GLU A 31 5.27 13.35 -9.17
C GLU A 31 6.72 13.68 -8.79
N PRO A 32 7.62 13.84 -9.77
CA PRO A 32 9.02 14.16 -9.50
C PRO A 32 9.23 15.59 -8.99
N VAL A 33 10.37 15.79 -8.30
CA VAL A 33 10.79 17.12 -7.82
C VAL A 33 10.89 18.14 -8.95
N SER A 34 11.42 17.74 -10.12
CA SER A 34 11.51 18.61 -11.29
C SER A 34 11.44 17.83 -12.59
N VAL A 35 10.63 18.31 -13.52
CA VAL A 35 10.50 17.77 -14.87
C VAL A 35 10.59 18.90 -15.89
N THR A 36 11.38 18.69 -16.95
CA THR A 36 11.41 19.56 -18.12
C THR A 36 11.16 18.74 -19.37
N SER A 37 10.04 18.97 -20.03
CA SER A 37 9.67 18.30 -21.28
C SER A 37 10.35 18.93 -22.46
N GLY A 38 10.87 18.10 -23.39
CA GLY A 38 11.48 18.51 -24.64
C GLY A 38 10.64 18.13 -25.87
N THR A 39 11.22 18.24 -27.05
CA THR A 39 10.62 17.84 -28.34
C THR A 39 11.31 16.60 -28.90
N GLY A 40 10.53 15.70 -29.54
CA GLY A 40 11.04 14.46 -30.12
C GLY A 40 11.15 13.32 -29.13
N ASN A 41 11.71 12.20 -29.57
CA ASN A 41 11.76 10.95 -28.80
C ASN A 41 13.12 10.26 -28.98
N PHE A 42 13.54 9.49 -27.98
CA PHE A 42 14.49 8.40 -28.14
C PHE A 42 13.74 7.16 -28.62
N VAL A 43 14.34 6.41 -29.54
CA VAL A 43 13.76 5.15 -30.06
C VAL A 43 14.64 3.99 -29.65
N VAL A 44 14.08 3.05 -28.89
CA VAL A 44 14.74 1.77 -28.59
C VAL A 44 14.61 0.85 -29.80
N ILE A 45 15.72 0.35 -30.28
CA ILE A 45 15.78 -0.62 -31.38
C ILE A 45 16.47 -1.91 -30.92
N ASN A 46 16.35 -2.96 -31.70
CA ASN A 46 17.09 -4.19 -31.43
C ASN A 46 18.60 -3.89 -31.32
N LYS A 47 19.25 -4.45 -30.32
CA LYS A 47 20.66 -4.24 -29.94
C LYS A 47 20.98 -2.83 -29.39
N THR A 48 19.99 -2.01 -29.01
CA THR A 48 20.26 -0.80 -28.23
C THR A 48 21.08 -1.17 -26.99
N PRO A 49 22.32 -0.67 -26.83
CA PRO A 49 23.17 -1.07 -25.72
C PRO A 49 22.79 -0.35 -24.44
N ILE A 50 22.99 -1.05 -23.31
CA ILE A 50 22.89 -0.48 -21.96
C ILE A 50 24.30 -0.45 -21.38
N TYR A 51 24.83 0.75 -21.20
CA TYR A 51 26.17 0.98 -20.65
C TYR A 51 26.09 1.25 -19.14
N VAL A 52 26.68 0.39 -18.34
CA VAL A 52 26.88 0.63 -16.90
C VAL A 52 28.29 1.18 -16.71
N LEU A 53 28.41 2.46 -16.35
CA LEU A 53 29.70 3.19 -16.25
C LEU A 53 30.40 2.93 -14.91
N SER A 54 30.11 1.79 -14.28
CA SER A 54 30.62 1.38 -12.99
C SER A 54 30.83 -0.14 -12.96
N SER A 55 31.75 -0.61 -12.14
CA SER A 55 31.91 -2.04 -11.81
C SER A 55 31.02 -2.50 -10.64
N ASN A 56 30.16 -1.62 -10.11
CA ASN A 56 29.26 -1.95 -9.00
C ASN A 56 28.22 -2.97 -9.45
N ALA A 57 28.11 -4.10 -8.73
CA ALA A 57 27.21 -5.21 -9.08
C ALA A 57 25.74 -4.84 -9.02
N ASP A 58 25.32 -3.98 -8.08
CA ASP A 58 23.92 -3.55 -7.96
C ASP A 58 23.55 -2.59 -9.10
N ALA A 59 24.48 -1.72 -9.55
CA ALA A 59 24.28 -0.90 -10.74
C ALA A 59 24.18 -1.77 -12.02
N ALA A 60 24.97 -2.83 -12.13
CA ALA A 60 24.87 -3.80 -13.21
C ALA A 60 23.51 -4.50 -13.22
N ARG A 61 23.01 -4.88 -12.07
CA ARG A 61 21.67 -5.50 -11.91
C ARG A 61 20.56 -4.55 -12.37
N VAL A 62 20.64 -3.25 -12.12
CA VAL A 62 19.66 -2.28 -12.67
C VAL A 62 19.69 -2.30 -14.21
N GLY A 63 20.87 -2.36 -14.82
CA GLY A 63 21.00 -2.53 -16.27
C GLY A 63 20.35 -3.82 -16.79
N GLU A 64 20.51 -4.93 -16.06
CA GLU A 64 19.88 -6.20 -16.37
C GLU A 64 18.35 -6.15 -16.24
N PHE A 65 17.81 -5.44 -15.24
CA PHE A 65 16.37 -5.21 -15.10
C PHE A 65 15.80 -4.44 -16.30
N ILE A 66 16.47 -3.36 -16.74
CA ILE A 66 16.07 -2.61 -17.94
C ILE A 66 16.07 -3.55 -19.16
N SER A 67 17.19 -4.28 -19.38
CA SER A 67 17.31 -5.22 -20.49
C SER A 67 16.20 -6.27 -20.46
N LYS A 68 16.01 -6.94 -19.33
CA LYS A 68 15.01 -8.00 -19.19
C LYS A 68 13.58 -7.51 -19.43
N LYS A 69 13.21 -6.33 -18.86
CA LYS A 69 11.87 -5.77 -19.02
C LYS A 69 11.59 -5.40 -20.48
N LEU A 70 12.52 -4.70 -21.11
CA LEU A 70 12.43 -4.33 -22.53
C LEU A 70 12.43 -5.54 -23.45
N SER A 71 13.34 -6.50 -23.22
CA SER A 71 13.43 -7.72 -24.05
C SER A 71 12.17 -8.55 -23.99
N LYS A 72 11.52 -8.63 -22.83
CA LYS A 72 10.29 -9.44 -22.65
C LYS A 72 9.15 -8.93 -23.53
N ALA A 73 8.91 -7.62 -23.50
CA ALA A 73 7.82 -7.01 -24.27
C ALA A 73 8.14 -6.82 -25.74
N SER A 74 9.38 -6.44 -26.09
CA SER A 74 9.77 -6.09 -27.46
C SER A 74 10.32 -7.27 -28.28
N GLY A 75 10.83 -8.31 -27.64
CA GLY A 75 11.61 -9.37 -28.27
C GLY A 75 13.03 -8.91 -28.68
N TYR A 76 13.47 -7.70 -28.30
CA TYR A 76 14.78 -7.18 -28.65
C TYR A 76 15.88 -7.76 -27.76
N SER A 77 17.07 -7.90 -28.30
CA SER A 77 18.27 -8.21 -27.53
C SER A 77 18.96 -6.91 -27.15
N LEU A 78 19.00 -6.57 -25.87
CA LEU A 78 19.60 -5.33 -25.36
C LEU A 78 20.84 -5.68 -24.52
N PRO A 79 22.05 -5.63 -25.08
CA PRO A 79 23.26 -6.03 -24.38
C PRO A 79 23.59 -5.06 -23.24
N VAL A 80 23.89 -5.61 -22.05
CA VAL A 80 24.39 -4.85 -20.90
C VAL A 80 25.91 -4.92 -20.88
N ILE A 81 26.55 -3.74 -20.92
CA ILE A 81 28.02 -3.59 -20.98
C ILE A 81 28.47 -2.95 -19.67
N VAL A 82 29.00 -3.76 -18.77
CA VAL A 82 29.46 -3.33 -17.44
C VAL A 82 30.86 -2.73 -17.51
N ASN A 83 31.16 -1.77 -16.64
CA ASN A 83 32.41 -1.01 -16.60
C ASN A 83 32.78 -0.38 -17.96
N ALA A 84 31.77 0.11 -18.65
CA ALA A 84 31.91 0.68 -19.99
C ALA A 84 32.73 1.99 -19.95
N LYS A 85 33.66 2.12 -20.89
CA LYS A 85 34.53 3.31 -21.08
C LYS A 85 34.31 3.91 -22.48
N ASN A 86 34.66 5.20 -22.62
CA ASN A 86 34.59 5.91 -23.91
C ASN A 86 33.20 5.86 -24.55
N THR A 87 32.15 6.12 -23.76
CA THR A 87 30.74 6.05 -24.21
C THR A 87 30.16 7.41 -24.61
N ALA A 88 30.90 8.51 -24.49
CA ALA A 88 30.37 9.87 -24.66
C ALA A 88 29.69 10.08 -26.02
N ALA A 89 30.26 9.56 -27.12
CA ALA A 89 29.70 9.67 -28.47
C ALA A 89 28.82 8.46 -28.87
N LYS A 90 28.54 7.51 -27.97
CA LYS A 90 27.78 6.30 -28.29
C LYS A 90 26.32 6.46 -27.96
N SER A 91 25.43 6.09 -28.89
CA SER A 91 24.00 5.99 -28.65
C SER A 91 23.68 4.81 -27.69
N GLY A 92 22.66 4.97 -26.87
CA GLY A 92 22.17 3.92 -25.95
C GLY A 92 21.71 4.45 -24.61
N ILE A 93 21.49 3.53 -23.67
CA ILE A 93 21.09 3.83 -22.29
C ILE A 93 22.35 3.78 -21.41
N LYS A 94 22.59 4.81 -20.62
CA LYS A 94 23.78 4.95 -19.77
C LYS A 94 23.40 5.05 -18.31
N LEU A 95 24.01 4.22 -17.46
CA LEU A 95 23.83 4.21 -16.01
C LEU A 95 25.13 4.67 -15.34
N SER A 96 25.09 5.73 -14.54
CA SER A 96 26.26 6.34 -13.91
C SER A 96 26.08 6.50 -12.41
N LEU A 97 27.07 6.07 -11.63
CA LEU A 97 27.19 6.47 -10.24
C LEU A 97 28.01 7.78 -10.17
N ILE A 98 27.42 8.79 -9.54
CA ILE A 98 27.97 10.14 -9.41
C ILE A 98 28.08 10.55 -7.95
N LYS A 99 28.57 11.77 -7.68
CA LYS A 99 28.55 12.40 -6.35
C LYS A 99 27.82 13.74 -6.48
N ASP A 100 26.56 13.77 -6.10
CA ASP A 100 25.73 14.97 -6.01
C ASP A 100 24.95 14.97 -4.70
N ALA A 101 25.37 15.76 -3.72
CA ALA A 101 24.75 15.81 -2.40
C ALA A 101 23.26 16.15 -2.45
N SER A 102 22.79 16.86 -3.50
CA SER A 102 21.39 17.25 -3.64
C SER A 102 20.45 16.10 -3.98
N LEU A 103 20.97 14.93 -4.39
CA LEU A 103 20.17 13.74 -4.71
C LEU A 103 20.00 12.80 -3.51
N GLY A 104 20.80 12.90 -2.46
CA GLY A 104 20.83 11.91 -1.39
C GLY A 104 21.16 10.50 -1.91
N ASP A 105 20.76 9.46 -1.18
CA ASP A 105 21.07 8.07 -1.51
C ASP A 105 20.09 7.44 -2.52
N GLU A 106 18.88 7.95 -2.61
CA GLU A 106 17.80 7.38 -3.42
C GLU A 106 17.37 8.26 -4.61
N GLY A 107 17.90 9.49 -4.71
CA GLY A 107 17.60 10.40 -5.81
C GLY A 107 18.37 10.08 -7.09
N TYR A 108 17.88 10.63 -8.19
CA TYR A 108 18.43 10.43 -9.54
C TYR A 108 18.21 11.64 -10.45
N GLU A 109 19.02 11.71 -11.49
CA GLU A 109 18.75 12.48 -12.70
C GLU A 109 18.51 11.52 -13.86
N LEU A 110 17.40 11.73 -14.60
CA LEU A 110 17.08 11.03 -15.84
C LEU A 110 17.03 12.06 -16.96
N LYS A 111 17.88 11.90 -17.99
CA LYS A 111 17.88 12.73 -19.19
C LYS A 111 17.62 11.84 -20.40
N VAL A 112 16.63 12.20 -21.19
CA VAL A 112 16.30 11.56 -22.47
C VAL A 112 16.57 12.55 -23.58
N ALA A 113 17.49 12.21 -24.46
CA ALA A 113 17.80 12.94 -25.69
C ALA A 113 17.57 12.03 -26.91
N PRO A 114 17.50 12.51 -28.16
CA PRO A 114 17.19 11.70 -29.34
C PRO A 114 18.11 10.50 -29.57
N HIS A 115 19.36 10.55 -29.06
CA HIS A 115 20.37 9.50 -29.28
C HIS A 115 20.88 8.88 -27.96
N GLU A 116 20.46 9.40 -26.82
CA GLU A 116 20.97 8.96 -25.52
C GLU A 116 19.91 9.04 -24.44
N ILE A 117 19.88 8.02 -23.57
CA ILE A 117 19.24 8.09 -22.26
C ILE A 117 20.34 7.99 -21.22
N SER A 118 20.35 8.88 -20.23
CA SER A 118 21.25 8.78 -19.08
C SER A 118 20.47 8.78 -17.78
N ILE A 119 20.81 7.84 -16.89
CA ILE A 119 20.34 7.79 -15.50
C ILE A 119 21.57 7.93 -14.61
N SER A 120 21.61 8.96 -13.78
CA SER A 120 22.72 9.24 -12.87
C SER A 120 22.21 9.32 -11.43
N ALA A 121 22.92 8.71 -10.48
CA ALA A 121 22.54 8.68 -9.06
C ALA A 121 23.78 8.50 -8.16
N ASN A 122 23.65 8.81 -6.86
CA ASN A 122 24.73 8.57 -5.89
C ASN A 122 24.89 7.08 -5.54
N LYS A 123 23.77 6.36 -5.49
CA LYS A 123 23.70 4.93 -5.13
C LYS A 123 22.88 4.16 -6.17
N PRO A 124 23.07 2.83 -6.25
CA PRO A 124 22.29 1.99 -7.15
C PRO A 124 20.76 2.08 -6.96
N ALA A 125 20.29 2.35 -5.72
CA ALA A 125 18.87 2.57 -5.45
C ALA A 125 18.29 3.74 -6.27
N GLY A 126 19.01 4.87 -6.38
CA GLY A 126 18.59 5.99 -7.23
C GLY A 126 18.55 5.62 -8.72
N LEU A 127 19.51 4.80 -9.21
CA LEU A 127 19.44 4.27 -10.59
C LEU A 127 18.18 3.42 -10.80
N PHE A 128 17.80 2.62 -9.80
CA PHE A 128 16.59 1.78 -9.85
C PHE A 128 15.32 2.63 -9.91
N TYR A 129 15.22 3.69 -9.10
CA TYR A 129 14.05 4.59 -9.16
C TYR A 129 14.01 5.41 -10.44
N GLY A 130 15.18 5.80 -10.97
CA GLY A 130 15.28 6.41 -12.30
C GLY A 130 14.81 5.47 -13.42
N MET A 131 15.13 4.17 -13.29
CA MET A 131 14.58 3.12 -14.17
C MET A 131 13.05 3.03 -14.08
N GLN A 132 12.46 3.07 -12.87
CA GLN A 132 11.00 3.04 -12.75
C GLN A 132 10.34 4.21 -13.47
N SER A 133 10.89 5.42 -13.34
CA SER A 133 10.42 6.58 -14.11
C SER A 133 10.62 6.40 -15.62
N LEU A 134 11.75 5.88 -16.07
CA LEU A 134 11.98 5.56 -17.48
C LEU A 134 10.92 4.61 -18.03
N LEU A 135 10.56 3.55 -17.28
CA LEU A 135 9.55 2.59 -17.70
C LEU A 135 8.15 3.21 -17.77
N GLN A 136 7.82 4.17 -16.89
CA GLN A 136 6.54 4.90 -16.95
C GLN A 136 6.45 5.83 -18.18
N LEU A 137 7.58 6.32 -18.70
CA LEU A 137 7.64 7.14 -19.93
C LEU A 137 7.48 6.33 -21.21
N MET A 138 7.58 5.01 -21.15
CA MET A 138 7.44 4.11 -22.31
C MET A 138 5.97 3.83 -22.64
N PRO A 139 5.66 3.36 -23.85
CA PRO A 139 4.33 2.87 -24.19
C PRO A 139 3.81 1.86 -23.14
N LYS A 140 2.49 1.83 -22.95
CA LYS A 140 1.87 0.96 -21.92
C LYS A 140 2.22 -0.52 -22.10
N GLU A 141 2.47 -0.92 -23.32
CA GLU A 141 2.85 -2.28 -23.74
C GLU A 141 4.14 -2.79 -23.07
N ILE A 142 4.95 -1.90 -22.48
CA ILE A 142 6.17 -2.29 -21.74
C ILE A 142 5.86 -3.16 -20.52
N VAL A 143 4.65 -3.08 -19.96
CA VAL A 143 4.26 -3.88 -18.80
C VAL A 143 3.74 -5.26 -19.21
N SER A 144 3.52 -5.52 -20.52
CA SER A 144 3.05 -6.80 -21.02
C SER A 144 4.00 -7.95 -20.67
N ASP A 145 3.42 -9.06 -20.26
CA ASP A 145 4.14 -10.30 -19.98
C ASP A 145 4.39 -11.17 -21.22
N THR A 146 3.87 -10.73 -22.36
CA THR A 146 4.00 -11.39 -23.65
C THR A 146 4.63 -10.46 -24.69
N LEU A 147 5.17 -11.07 -25.77
CA LEU A 147 5.74 -10.32 -26.88
C LEU A 147 4.68 -9.46 -27.59
N VAL A 148 4.92 -8.16 -27.66
CA VAL A 148 4.08 -7.19 -28.39
C VAL A 148 4.72 -6.92 -29.76
N LYS A 149 3.99 -7.24 -30.82
CA LYS A 149 4.46 -7.05 -32.21
C LYS A 149 4.10 -5.66 -32.72
N ASN A 150 4.96 -5.09 -33.56
CA ASN A 150 4.75 -3.83 -34.27
C ASN A 150 4.64 -2.57 -33.39
N GLU A 151 5.02 -2.63 -32.10
CA GLU A 151 5.10 -1.46 -31.24
C GLU A 151 6.37 -0.65 -31.48
N LYS A 152 6.26 0.67 -31.46
CA LYS A 152 7.41 1.59 -31.52
C LYS A 152 7.82 1.97 -30.10
N TRP A 153 8.90 1.40 -29.62
CA TRP A 153 9.43 1.64 -28.28
C TRP A 153 10.07 3.03 -28.18
N THR A 154 9.24 4.05 -28.04
CA THR A 154 9.64 5.45 -27.99
C THR A 154 9.56 6.01 -26.58
N ILE A 155 10.52 6.87 -26.23
CA ILE A 155 10.58 7.55 -24.94
C ILE A 155 10.70 9.05 -25.21
N PRO A 156 9.80 9.90 -24.69
CA PRO A 156 9.78 11.33 -24.94
C PRO A 156 11.04 12.02 -24.40
N VAL A 157 11.60 12.95 -25.16
CA VAL A 157 12.73 13.78 -24.72
C VAL A 157 12.33 14.59 -23.49
N CYS A 158 13.13 14.47 -22.42
CA CYS A 158 12.91 15.16 -21.15
C CYS A 158 14.16 15.20 -20.27
N SER A 159 14.09 16.00 -19.21
CA SER A 159 15.03 15.98 -18.09
C SER A 159 14.24 15.93 -16.79
N ILE A 160 14.58 14.98 -15.92
CA ILE A 160 13.96 14.76 -14.61
C ILE A 160 15.05 14.80 -13.56
N LYS A 161 14.84 15.58 -12.49
CA LYS A 161 15.60 15.49 -11.24
C LYS A 161 14.62 15.13 -10.14
N ASP A 162 14.94 14.08 -9.37
CA ASP A 162 13.98 13.52 -8.43
C ASP A 162 14.67 12.86 -7.25
N TYR A 163 14.03 12.95 -6.07
CA TYR A 163 14.45 12.31 -4.83
C TYR A 163 13.28 12.22 -3.85
N PRO A 164 13.28 11.23 -2.93
CA PRO A 164 12.16 11.05 -2.00
C PRO A 164 12.14 12.11 -0.90
N ARG A 165 10.93 12.43 -0.44
CA ARG A 165 10.69 13.26 0.75
C ARG A 165 11.00 12.52 2.05
N PHE A 166 10.70 11.20 2.10
CA PHE A 166 10.90 10.36 3.28
C PHE A 166 11.69 9.10 2.95
N GLY A 167 12.49 8.66 3.94
CA GLY A 167 13.20 7.38 3.89
C GLY A 167 12.31 6.16 4.09
N TRP A 168 11.21 6.30 4.86
CA TRP A 168 10.23 5.24 5.08
C TRP A 168 9.05 5.41 4.12
N ARG A 169 8.90 4.49 3.18
CA ARG A 169 7.81 4.47 2.20
C ARG A 169 7.26 3.04 2.14
N GLY A 170 6.37 2.75 3.11
CA GLY A 170 5.93 1.39 3.40
C GLY A 170 4.60 1.00 2.77
N LEU A 171 4.48 -0.29 2.46
CA LEU A 171 3.20 -1.00 2.34
C LEU A 171 3.23 -2.22 3.24
N MET A 172 2.15 -2.45 3.99
CA MET A 172 1.97 -3.66 4.78
C MET A 172 1.10 -4.66 4.01
N LEU A 173 1.45 -5.92 4.12
CA LEU A 173 0.66 -7.05 3.67
C LEU A 173 0.42 -8.00 4.85
N ASP A 174 -0.83 -8.16 5.22
CA ASP A 174 -1.28 -9.20 6.14
C ASP A 174 -1.29 -10.56 5.41
N VAL A 175 -0.43 -11.46 5.86
CA VAL A 175 -0.35 -12.84 5.36
C VAL A 175 -0.89 -13.84 6.38
N SER A 176 -1.36 -13.33 7.52
CA SER A 176 -1.89 -14.15 8.62
C SER A 176 -3.37 -14.47 8.46
N ARG A 177 -4.25 -13.47 8.26
CA ARG A 177 -5.69 -13.70 8.10
C ARG A 177 -5.96 -14.58 6.87
N HIS A 178 -5.31 -14.27 5.75
CA HIS A 178 -5.25 -15.15 4.58
C HIS A 178 -3.81 -15.32 4.13
N PHE A 179 -3.41 -16.58 3.90
CA PHE A 179 -2.05 -16.90 3.48
C PHE A 179 -1.83 -16.58 2.00
N PHE A 180 -0.77 -15.85 1.70
CA PHE A 180 -0.27 -15.58 0.35
C PHE A 180 1.04 -16.31 0.13
N THR A 181 1.18 -17.02 -1.00
CA THR A 181 2.40 -17.75 -1.32
C THR A 181 3.59 -16.80 -1.53
N LYS A 182 4.81 -17.31 -1.43
CA LYS A 182 6.01 -16.48 -1.67
C LYS A 182 6.04 -15.88 -3.08
N GLU A 183 5.48 -16.56 -4.08
CA GLU A 183 5.36 -16.06 -5.45
C GLU A 183 4.41 -14.86 -5.50
N GLN A 184 3.29 -14.91 -4.78
CA GLN A 184 2.35 -13.79 -4.65
C GLN A 184 2.96 -12.60 -3.90
N VAL A 185 3.77 -12.86 -2.85
CA VAL A 185 4.53 -11.79 -2.17
C VAL A 185 5.56 -11.15 -3.11
N LYS A 186 6.25 -11.93 -3.96
CA LYS A 186 7.14 -11.38 -4.98
C LYS A 186 6.40 -10.52 -6.01
N GLU A 187 5.20 -10.94 -6.41
CA GLU A 187 4.34 -10.17 -7.30
C GLU A 187 3.93 -8.84 -6.64
N PHE A 188 3.57 -8.85 -5.36
CA PHE A 188 3.29 -7.64 -4.58
C PHE A 188 4.51 -6.70 -4.55
N ILE A 189 5.72 -7.23 -4.31
CA ILE A 189 6.97 -6.45 -4.36
C ILE A 189 7.19 -5.85 -5.74
N ASP A 190 6.96 -6.60 -6.82
CA ASP A 190 7.12 -6.09 -8.20
C ASP A 190 6.11 -5.00 -8.54
N GLN A 191 4.91 -5.03 -7.96
CA GLN A 191 3.91 -3.97 -8.12
C GLN A 191 4.27 -2.71 -7.31
N MET A 192 4.66 -2.86 -6.03
CA MET A 192 4.95 -1.72 -5.16
C MET A 192 6.16 -0.89 -5.62
N VAL A 193 7.21 -1.52 -6.14
CA VAL A 193 8.43 -0.80 -6.57
C VAL A 193 8.21 0.09 -7.78
N GLN A 194 7.20 -0.17 -8.62
CA GLN A 194 6.84 0.68 -9.76
C GLN A 194 6.46 2.09 -9.31
N TYR A 195 5.96 2.22 -8.08
CA TYR A 195 5.57 3.48 -7.44
C TYR A 195 6.53 3.90 -6.32
N LYS A 196 7.80 3.42 -6.37
CA LYS A 196 8.93 3.83 -5.52
C LYS A 196 8.77 3.57 -4.02
N TYR A 197 7.97 2.59 -3.63
CA TYR A 197 7.98 2.04 -2.29
C TYR A 197 9.30 1.30 -2.04
N ASN A 198 9.81 1.36 -0.80
CA ASN A 198 11.08 0.74 -0.42
C ASN A 198 11.00 -0.16 0.82
N LEU A 199 9.79 -0.36 1.35
CA LEU A 199 9.61 -1.16 2.54
C LEU A 199 8.31 -1.98 2.46
N LEU A 200 8.45 -3.31 2.58
CA LEU A 200 7.35 -4.25 2.75
C LEU A 200 7.26 -4.62 4.23
N HIS A 201 6.17 -4.25 4.90
CA HIS A 201 5.86 -4.73 6.23
C HIS A 201 5.05 -6.03 6.10
N MET A 202 5.59 -7.13 6.61
CA MET A 202 4.91 -8.43 6.60
C MET A 202 4.32 -8.72 7.98
N HIS A 203 2.99 -8.71 8.08
CA HIS A 203 2.26 -9.13 9.27
C HIS A 203 2.18 -10.66 9.28
N LEU A 204 3.12 -11.29 10.01
CA LEU A 204 3.40 -12.73 9.90
C LEU A 204 2.61 -13.60 10.86
N THR A 205 2.04 -13.03 11.92
CA THR A 205 1.35 -13.79 12.97
C THR A 205 0.14 -13.06 13.48
N ASP A 206 -0.96 -13.80 13.66
CA ASP A 206 -2.21 -13.32 14.23
C ASP A 206 -3.06 -14.51 14.73
N ASP A 207 -4.29 -14.29 15.13
CA ASP A 207 -5.22 -15.30 15.64
C ASP A 207 -5.55 -16.41 14.62
N GLU A 208 -5.50 -16.09 13.31
CA GLU A 208 -5.81 -17.00 12.19
C GLU A 208 -4.59 -17.77 11.69
N GLY A 209 -3.38 -17.35 12.06
CA GLY A 209 -2.23 -18.08 11.59
C GLY A 209 -0.87 -17.56 12.02
N TRP A 210 0.01 -18.51 12.24
CA TRP A 210 1.44 -18.29 12.41
C TRP A 210 2.16 -18.66 11.12
N ARG A 211 2.78 -17.70 10.42
CA ARG A 211 3.21 -17.88 9.03
C ARG A 211 4.72 -18.03 8.83
N ILE A 212 5.51 -18.16 9.89
CA ILE A 212 6.97 -18.29 9.80
C ILE A 212 7.51 -19.50 10.57
N GLU A 213 8.37 -20.29 9.94
CA GLU A 213 9.04 -21.40 10.60
C GLU A 213 10.02 -20.93 11.67
N ILE A 214 9.87 -21.45 12.90
CA ILE A 214 10.81 -21.25 14.01
C ILE A 214 11.37 -22.61 14.42
N LYS A 215 12.64 -22.84 14.14
CA LYS A 215 13.30 -24.13 14.45
C LYS A 215 13.26 -24.41 15.96
N GLY A 216 12.83 -25.63 16.29
CA GLY A 216 12.62 -26.07 17.66
C GLY A 216 11.31 -25.59 18.30
N LEU A 217 10.37 -25.04 17.47
CA LEU A 217 8.98 -24.76 17.81
C LEU A 217 8.05 -25.27 16.71
N PRO A 218 8.05 -26.59 16.41
CA PRO A 218 7.39 -27.13 15.22
C PRO A 218 5.86 -26.92 15.23
N ARG A 219 5.23 -26.93 16.40
CA ARG A 219 3.77 -26.77 16.48
C ARG A 219 3.26 -25.44 15.95
N LEU A 220 4.10 -24.39 15.89
CA LEU A 220 3.74 -23.11 15.26
C LEU A 220 3.35 -23.27 13.80
N THR A 221 3.99 -24.19 13.07
CA THR A 221 3.70 -24.45 11.66
C THR A 221 2.94 -25.74 11.39
N GLU A 222 2.98 -26.71 12.32
CA GLU A 222 2.19 -27.93 12.23
C GLU A 222 0.72 -27.71 12.66
N VAL A 223 0.47 -26.79 13.60
CA VAL A 223 -0.84 -26.47 14.17
C VAL A 223 -1.21 -25.03 13.89
N GLY A 224 -0.38 -24.08 14.35
CA GLY A 224 -0.67 -22.64 14.33
C GLY A 224 -0.82 -22.04 12.93
N ALA A 225 -0.32 -22.68 11.89
CA ALA A 225 -0.40 -22.21 10.50
C ALA A 225 -1.71 -22.63 9.78
N TRP A 226 -2.59 -23.38 10.42
CA TRP A 226 -3.71 -24.04 9.75
C TRP A 226 -5.04 -23.81 10.47
N ASN A 227 -6.04 -23.37 9.71
CA ASN A 227 -7.40 -23.20 10.17
C ASN A 227 -8.41 -23.86 9.20
N VAL A 228 -9.70 -23.65 9.40
CA VAL A 228 -10.77 -24.15 8.53
C VAL A 228 -11.11 -23.09 7.50
N LYS A 229 -11.20 -23.48 6.23
CA LYS A 229 -11.62 -22.58 5.16
C LYS A 229 -13.09 -22.19 5.33
N LYS A 230 -13.36 -20.94 5.56
CA LYS A 230 -14.70 -20.35 5.55
C LYS A 230 -14.84 -19.41 4.35
N VAL A 231 -16.08 -19.17 3.91
CA VAL A 231 -16.41 -18.26 2.81
C VAL A 231 -17.62 -17.42 3.20
N GLY A 232 -17.48 -16.11 3.15
CA GLY A 232 -18.52 -15.16 3.55
C GLY A 232 -17.91 -13.91 4.18
N TYR A 233 -18.55 -13.35 5.18
CA TYR A 233 -18.03 -12.19 5.91
C TYR A 233 -17.25 -12.63 7.13
N PHE A 234 -15.99 -12.29 7.16
CA PHE A 234 -15.11 -12.50 8.31
C PHE A 234 -15.71 -11.84 9.58
N GLY A 235 -15.59 -12.50 10.71
CA GLY A 235 -16.22 -12.06 11.97
C GLY A 235 -17.66 -12.55 12.17
N THR A 236 -18.26 -13.25 11.16
CA THR A 236 -19.66 -13.72 11.24
C THR A 236 -19.80 -15.24 11.14
N PHE A 237 -18.69 -15.96 11.01
CA PHE A 237 -18.72 -17.41 10.86
C PHE A 237 -19.05 -18.09 12.20
N SER A 238 -19.70 -19.26 12.12
CA SER A 238 -19.80 -20.14 13.27
C SER A 238 -18.43 -20.75 13.59
N PRO A 239 -18.11 -20.99 14.88
CA PRO A 239 -16.91 -21.73 15.24
C PRO A 239 -16.84 -23.06 14.48
N PRO A 240 -15.63 -23.50 14.06
CA PRO A 240 -15.49 -24.75 13.33
C PRO A 240 -15.87 -25.97 14.19
N ALA A 241 -16.55 -26.95 13.57
CA ALA A 241 -16.82 -28.22 14.22
C ALA A 241 -15.50 -28.98 14.51
N PRO A 242 -15.47 -29.86 15.52
CA PRO A 242 -14.26 -30.60 15.88
C PRO A 242 -13.66 -31.45 14.75
N ASP A 243 -14.48 -31.94 13.81
CA ASP A 243 -14.14 -32.79 12.70
C ASP A 243 -13.95 -32.04 11.36
N GLU A 244 -14.16 -30.71 11.34
CA GLU A 244 -13.88 -29.91 10.15
C GLU A 244 -12.38 -29.91 9.81
N PRO A 245 -11.99 -30.16 8.52
CA PRO A 245 -10.59 -30.21 8.11
C PRO A 245 -9.87 -28.87 8.31
N ARG A 246 -8.80 -28.86 9.12
CA ARG A 246 -7.92 -27.71 9.32
C ARG A 246 -6.78 -27.74 8.33
N ASN A 247 -7.07 -27.41 7.08
CA ASN A 247 -6.13 -27.50 5.94
C ASN A 247 -6.08 -26.20 5.12
N TYR A 248 -6.66 -25.12 5.63
CA TYR A 248 -6.56 -23.80 5.03
C TYR A 248 -5.47 -22.99 5.74
N GLY A 249 -4.54 -22.43 4.98
CA GLY A 249 -3.40 -21.66 5.50
C GLY A 249 -2.10 -22.01 4.78
N GLY A 250 -1.02 -21.92 5.51
CA GLY A 250 0.34 -22.14 5.02
C GLY A 250 1.36 -21.40 5.86
N PHE A 251 2.63 -21.57 5.56
CA PHE A 251 3.71 -20.84 6.21
C PHE A 251 4.91 -20.73 5.26
N TYR A 252 5.82 -19.82 5.61
CA TYR A 252 7.11 -19.69 4.94
C TYR A 252 8.17 -20.46 5.75
N THR A 253 8.91 -21.34 5.06
CA THR A 253 10.13 -21.92 5.62
C THR A 253 11.19 -20.82 5.78
N GLN A 254 12.22 -21.06 6.58
CA GLN A 254 13.32 -20.10 6.69
C GLN A 254 14.02 -19.86 5.34
N ASP A 255 14.05 -20.86 4.46
CA ASP A 255 14.61 -20.71 3.12
C ASP A 255 13.71 -19.87 2.22
N ASP A 256 12.37 -19.98 2.34
CA ASP A 256 11.44 -19.09 1.66
C ASP A 256 11.62 -17.63 2.11
N ILE A 257 11.82 -17.40 3.40
CA ILE A 257 12.10 -16.05 3.93
C ILE A 257 13.43 -15.52 3.38
N ARG A 258 14.51 -16.32 3.38
CA ARG A 258 15.80 -15.91 2.79
C ARG A 258 15.66 -15.54 1.30
N GLU A 259 14.88 -16.32 0.57
CA GLU A 259 14.57 -16.06 -0.84
C GLU A 259 13.79 -14.76 -1.02
N LEU A 260 12.74 -14.51 -0.22
CA LEU A 260 11.97 -13.26 -0.24
C LEU A 260 12.83 -12.04 0.12
N VAL A 261 13.63 -12.13 1.18
CA VAL A 261 14.55 -11.06 1.60
C VAL A 261 15.56 -10.72 0.50
N LYS A 262 16.12 -11.75 -0.15
CA LYS A 262 17.04 -11.54 -1.28
C LYS A 262 16.31 -10.90 -2.47
N TYR A 263 15.12 -11.38 -2.81
CA TYR A 263 14.31 -10.86 -3.91
C TYR A 263 13.95 -9.39 -3.73
N ALA A 264 13.53 -9.03 -2.51
CA ALA A 264 13.24 -7.65 -2.11
C ALA A 264 14.50 -6.76 -2.17
N LYS A 265 15.61 -7.23 -1.59
CA LYS A 265 16.91 -6.53 -1.59
C LYS A 265 17.40 -6.25 -3.00
N ASP A 266 17.26 -7.21 -3.92
CA ASP A 266 17.66 -7.04 -5.33
C ASP A 266 16.87 -5.91 -6.01
N ARG A 267 15.71 -5.49 -5.44
CA ARG A 267 14.82 -4.39 -5.84
C ARG A 267 14.86 -3.18 -4.91
N PHE A 268 15.86 -3.13 -4.03
CA PHE A 268 16.03 -2.04 -3.03
C PHE A 268 14.83 -1.89 -2.08
N VAL A 269 14.15 -3.00 -1.78
CA VAL A 269 13.09 -3.09 -0.78
C VAL A 269 13.62 -3.79 0.46
N ASN A 270 13.35 -3.22 1.64
CA ASN A 270 13.51 -3.88 2.92
C ASN A 270 12.24 -4.63 3.31
N ILE A 271 12.37 -5.69 4.09
CA ILE A 271 11.22 -6.36 4.72
C ILE A 271 11.26 -6.11 6.22
N LEU A 272 10.20 -5.49 6.75
CA LEU A 272 9.94 -5.35 8.17
C LEU A 272 9.10 -6.56 8.61
N PRO A 273 9.63 -7.47 9.45
CA PRO A 273 8.81 -8.54 10.02
C PRO A 273 7.98 -8.03 11.19
N GLU A 274 6.73 -8.47 11.28
CA GLU A 274 5.89 -8.31 12.46
C GLU A 274 5.58 -9.66 13.09
N ILE A 275 5.80 -9.74 14.40
CA ILE A 275 5.35 -10.84 15.28
C ILE A 275 4.43 -10.18 16.31
N ASP A 276 3.14 -10.28 16.09
CA ASP A 276 2.16 -9.58 16.90
C ASP A 276 1.93 -10.25 18.25
N VAL A 277 2.21 -9.50 19.31
CA VAL A 277 2.12 -9.89 20.71
C VAL A 277 1.91 -8.65 21.61
N PRO A 278 1.30 -8.76 22.79
CA PRO A 278 0.78 -9.96 23.47
C PRO A 278 -0.64 -10.34 23.07
N GLY A 279 -1.41 -9.44 22.43
CA GLY A 279 -2.69 -9.72 21.77
C GLY A 279 -2.49 -10.49 20.47
N HIS A 280 -3.56 -10.75 19.72
CA HIS A 280 -3.49 -11.39 18.38
C HIS A 280 -2.63 -12.66 18.33
N SER A 281 -2.55 -13.39 19.47
CA SER A 281 -1.63 -14.50 19.68
C SER A 281 -2.29 -15.86 19.74
N LEU A 282 -3.57 -16.00 19.32
CA LEU A 282 -4.31 -17.27 19.48
C LEU A 282 -3.63 -18.43 18.74
N ALA A 283 -3.05 -18.20 17.56
CA ALA A 283 -2.33 -19.26 16.85
C ALA A 283 -1.10 -19.76 17.64
N ALA A 284 -0.39 -18.87 18.36
CA ALA A 284 0.70 -19.24 19.26
C ALA A 284 0.19 -19.98 20.51
N VAL A 285 -0.90 -19.50 21.11
CA VAL A 285 -1.54 -20.12 22.29
C VAL A 285 -2.05 -21.53 21.96
N VAL A 286 -2.71 -21.72 20.83
CA VAL A 286 -3.16 -23.06 20.38
C VAL A 286 -1.98 -24.00 20.13
N SER A 287 -0.89 -23.46 19.62
CA SER A 287 0.35 -24.24 19.41
C SER A 287 1.02 -24.63 20.73
N TYR A 288 1.04 -23.74 21.71
CA TYR A 288 1.66 -23.90 23.03
C TYR A 288 0.75 -23.31 24.12
N PRO A 289 -0.24 -24.08 24.61
CA PRO A 289 -1.29 -23.56 25.52
C PRO A 289 -0.77 -23.00 26.85
N ASP A 290 0.38 -23.45 27.30
CA ASP A 290 1.03 -22.95 28.51
C ASP A 290 1.65 -21.53 28.36
N LEU A 291 1.53 -20.89 27.19
CA LEU A 291 1.83 -19.47 27.01
C LEU A 291 0.69 -18.55 27.49
N SER A 292 -0.55 -19.03 27.59
CA SER A 292 -1.69 -18.28 28.13
C SER A 292 -1.70 -18.23 29.66
N CYS A 293 -2.34 -17.19 30.21
CA CYS A 293 -2.70 -17.14 31.64
C CYS A 293 -3.96 -17.99 32.00
N THR A 294 -4.70 -18.45 30.98
CA THR A 294 -6.03 -19.03 31.16
C THR A 294 -5.97 -20.56 31.26
N PRO A 295 -6.47 -21.16 32.35
CA PRO A 295 -6.63 -22.61 32.43
C PRO A 295 -7.55 -23.15 31.35
N GLY A 296 -7.20 -24.28 30.71
CA GLY A 296 -8.00 -24.89 29.65
C GLY A 296 -7.74 -24.32 28.23
N ALA A 297 -6.70 -23.51 28.04
CA ALA A 297 -6.30 -23.00 26.72
C ALA A 297 -5.92 -24.12 25.73
N ASP A 298 -5.64 -25.34 26.21
CA ASP A 298 -5.43 -26.54 25.40
C ASP A 298 -6.67 -27.02 24.64
N THR A 299 -7.85 -26.48 24.95
CA THR A 299 -9.11 -26.74 24.24
C THR A 299 -9.36 -25.74 23.09
N TYR A 300 -8.52 -24.70 22.96
CA TYR A 300 -8.68 -23.67 21.92
C TYR A 300 -8.29 -24.20 20.54
N HIS A 301 -8.75 -23.50 19.53
CA HIS A 301 -8.39 -23.75 18.13
C HIS A 301 -7.98 -22.46 17.44
N VAL A 302 -7.19 -22.59 16.37
CA VAL A 302 -6.82 -21.46 15.52
C VAL A 302 -8.07 -20.86 14.89
N ARG A 303 -8.24 -19.56 14.99
CA ARG A 303 -9.40 -18.82 14.48
C ARG A 303 -9.62 -19.08 13.00
N SER A 304 -10.86 -19.26 12.60
CA SER A 304 -11.27 -19.47 11.20
C SER A 304 -12.20 -18.36 10.68
N GLY A 305 -12.13 -17.18 11.32
CA GLY A 305 -12.94 -16.00 11.00
C GLY A 305 -14.25 -15.91 11.78
N GLU A 306 -14.44 -16.72 12.84
CA GLU A 306 -15.51 -16.54 13.82
C GLU A 306 -15.23 -15.35 14.74
N GLU A 307 -16.28 -14.84 15.39
CA GLU A 307 -16.16 -13.78 16.39
C GLU A 307 -15.49 -14.31 17.66
N ILE A 308 -14.35 -13.73 18.04
CA ILE A 308 -13.63 -14.05 19.28
C ILE A 308 -13.43 -12.82 20.17
N MET A 309 -13.89 -11.65 19.75
CA MET A 309 -13.79 -10.39 20.47
C MET A 309 -15.11 -9.61 20.38
N ASP A 310 -15.57 -9.05 21.49
CA ASP A 310 -16.72 -8.15 21.58
C ASP A 310 -16.24 -6.69 21.58
N TRP A 311 -16.61 -5.97 20.54
CA TRP A 311 -16.28 -4.56 20.31
C TRP A 311 -17.34 -3.58 20.84
N SER A 312 -18.44 -4.07 21.41
CA SER A 312 -19.56 -3.22 21.87
C SER A 312 -19.18 -2.24 22.97
N HIS A 313 -18.07 -2.50 23.66
CA HIS A 313 -17.52 -1.66 24.73
C HIS A 313 -16.37 -0.74 24.30
N GLY A 314 -15.99 -0.73 23.03
CA GLY A 314 -14.89 0.07 22.48
C GLY A 314 -13.54 -0.63 22.52
N GLN A 315 -12.45 0.14 22.58
CA GLN A 315 -11.08 -0.38 22.57
C GLN A 315 -10.41 -0.28 23.96
N PRO A 316 -9.66 -1.30 24.39
CA PRO A 316 -9.51 -2.60 23.75
C PRO A 316 -10.80 -3.41 23.81
N PRO A 317 -11.01 -4.40 22.90
CA PRO A 317 -12.18 -5.25 22.92
C PRO A 317 -12.19 -6.18 24.13
N VAL A 318 -13.36 -6.75 24.45
CA VAL A 318 -13.49 -7.83 25.43
C VAL A 318 -13.33 -9.16 24.70
N ALA A 319 -12.31 -9.94 25.05
CA ALA A 319 -12.10 -11.24 24.44
C ALA A 319 -13.15 -12.26 24.89
N LEU A 320 -13.73 -13.00 23.95
CA LEU A 320 -14.58 -14.18 24.20
C LEU A 320 -13.72 -15.43 24.32
N VAL A 321 -12.56 -15.45 23.68
CA VAL A 321 -11.51 -16.48 23.78
C VAL A 321 -10.21 -15.75 24.10
N ASP A 322 -9.41 -16.28 25.05
CA ASP A 322 -8.14 -15.67 25.42
C ASP A 322 -7.11 -15.85 24.27
N ASN A 323 -6.88 -14.78 23.54
CA ASN A 323 -5.89 -14.70 22.45
C ASN A 323 -4.59 -13.99 22.89
N THR A 324 -4.29 -14.00 24.21
CA THR A 324 -3.16 -13.23 24.74
C THR A 324 -2.08 -14.11 25.33
N LEU A 325 -0.82 -13.67 25.20
CA LEU A 325 0.30 -14.23 25.95
C LEU A 325 0.28 -13.74 27.40
N CYS A 326 0.74 -14.59 28.33
CA CYS A 326 0.72 -14.30 29.77
C CYS A 326 1.95 -13.49 30.23
N PRO A 327 1.85 -12.18 30.57
CA PRO A 327 2.97 -11.37 31.04
C PRO A 327 3.64 -11.86 32.34
N ALA A 328 2.93 -12.65 33.15
CA ALA A 328 3.44 -13.19 34.40
C ALA A 328 4.22 -14.51 34.23
N ASN A 329 4.24 -15.08 33.03
CA ASN A 329 4.83 -16.39 32.76
C ASN A 329 6.22 -16.27 32.10
N GLU A 330 7.27 -16.70 32.78
CA GLU A 330 8.65 -16.66 32.26
C GLU A 330 8.86 -17.51 31.01
N LYS A 331 8.05 -18.56 30.78
CA LYS A 331 8.10 -19.35 29.53
C LYS A 331 7.76 -18.51 28.31
N VAL A 332 6.91 -17.49 28.43
CA VAL A 332 6.57 -16.56 27.36
C VAL A 332 7.83 -15.81 26.88
N TYR A 333 8.63 -15.32 27.80
CA TYR A 333 9.86 -14.59 27.43
C TYR A 333 10.94 -15.53 26.86
N THR A 334 11.02 -16.77 27.35
CA THR A 334 11.87 -17.81 26.74
C THR A 334 11.43 -18.15 25.32
N PHE A 335 10.12 -18.27 25.10
CA PHE A 335 9.54 -18.47 23.77
C PHE A 335 9.86 -17.28 22.84
N LEU A 336 9.60 -16.06 23.30
CA LEU A 336 9.85 -14.83 22.54
C LEU A 336 11.34 -14.62 22.23
N ASP A 337 12.23 -14.92 23.17
CA ASP A 337 13.68 -14.85 22.91
C ASP A 337 14.09 -15.77 21.78
N LYS A 338 13.57 -16.99 21.74
CA LYS A 338 13.83 -17.96 20.67
C LYS A 338 13.26 -17.52 19.34
N VAL A 339 12.03 -16.94 19.32
CA VAL A 339 11.38 -16.41 18.12
C VAL A 339 12.17 -15.21 17.59
N MET A 340 12.41 -14.20 18.44
CA MET A 340 13.08 -12.96 18.03
C MET A 340 14.54 -13.18 17.60
N THR A 341 15.23 -14.19 18.16
CA THR A 341 16.57 -14.60 17.68
C THR A 341 16.53 -14.99 16.22
N GLN A 342 15.62 -15.89 15.83
CA GLN A 342 15.56 -16.39 14.46
C GLN A 342 14.98 -15.36 13.49
N VAL A 343 14.01 -14.55 13.91
CA VAL A 343 13.50 -13.43 13.12
C VAL A 343 14.62 -12.42 12.86
N ALA A 344 15.41 -12.06 13.87
CA ALA A 344 16.54 -11.14 13.71
C ALA A 344 17.61 -11.63 12.75
N GLU A 345 17.88 -12.95 12.74
CA GLU A 345 18.82 -13.59 11.80
C GLU A 345 18.32 -13.62 10.36
N LEU A 346 17.01 -13.82 10.18
CA LEU A 346 16.39 -13.93 8.86
C LEU A 346 16.18 -12.59 8.16
N PHE A 347 15.86 -11.54 8.93
CA PHE A 347 15.53 -10.23 8.38
C PHE A 347 16.66 -9.21 8.69
N PRO A 348 17.41 -8.77 7.67
CA PRO A 348 18.53 -7.83 7.87
C PRO A 348 18.08 -6.40 8.21
N PHE A 349 16.80 -6.04 7.98
CA PHE A 349 16.27 -4.73 8.31
C PHE A 349 16.43 -4.45 9.82
N PRO A 350 16.78 -3.21 10.23
CA PRO A 350 17.15 -2.93 11.62
C PRO A 350 15.97 -2.94 12.61
N TYR A 351 14.73 -3.05 12.16
CA TYR A 351 13.54 -3.06 13.01
C TYR A 351 12.88 -4.43 13.04
N ILE A 352 12.26 -4.75 14.19
CA ILE A 352 11.24 -5.79 14.34
C ILE A 352 10.00 -5.10 14.88
N HIS A 353 8.86 -5.28 14.23
CA HIS A 353 7.56 -4.84 14.71
C HIS A 353 6.95 -5.94 15.59
N VAL A 354 6.43 -5.55 16.75
CA VAL A 354 5.93 -6.51 17.75
C VAL A 354 4.41 -6.44 17.93
N GLY A 355 3.72 -5.67 17.10
CA GLY A 355 2.28 -5.43 17.24
C GLY A 355 1.96 -4.55 18.45
N GLY A 356 1.31 -5.12 19.45
CA GLY A 356 0.93 -4.45 20.69
C GLY A 356 -0.47 -3.88 20.71
N ASP A 357 -1.18 -3.98 19.57
CA ASP A 357 -2.52 -3.46 19.36
C ASP A 357 -3.61 -4.34 19.98
N GLU A 358 -4.74 -3.69 20.24
CA GLU A 358 -6.04 -4.28 20.57
C GLU A 358 -6.04 -5.39 21.66
N CYS A 359 -4.98 -5.46 22.46
CA CYS A 359 -4.80 -6.52 23.46
C CYS A 359 -5.90 -6.52 24.51
N PRO A 360 -6.77 -7.56 24.58
CA PRO A 360 -7.83 -7.67 25.58
C PRO A 360 -7.25 -7.85 26.98
N LYS A 361 -7.88 -7.25 27.98
CA LYS A 361 -7.43 -7.28 29.38
C LYS A 361 -8.24 -8.21 30.28
N ASN A 362 -9.44 -8.61 29.88
CA ASN A 362 -10.44 -9.29 30.72
C ASN A 362 -10.01 -10.66 31.23
N PHE A 363 -9.13 -11.38 30.52
CA PHE A 363 -8.56 -12.65 31.02
C PHE A 363 -7.41 -12.40 31.99
N TRP A 364 -6.57 -11.39 31.76
CA TRP A 364 -5.50 -11.00 32.68
C TRP A 364 -6.08 -10.54 34.03
N GLU A 365 -7.16 -9.76 34.04
CA GLU A 365 -7.84 -9.29 35.25
C GLU A 365 -8.29 -10.44 36.18
N LYS A 366 -8.64 -11.59 35.61
CA LYS A 366 -9.07 -12.78 36.33
C LYS A 366 -7.91 -13.64 36.83
N SER A 367 -6.69 -13.45 36.28
CA SER A 367 -5.54 -14.30 36.54
C SER A 367 -4.86 -13.96 37.87
N ASP A 368 -4.70 -14.94 38.73
CA ASP A 368 -3.99 -14.77 40.00
C ASP A 368 -2.47 -14.54 39.80
N SER A 369 -1.88 -15.10 38.74
CA SER A 369 -0.49 -14.85 38.39
C SER A 369 -0.25 -13.40 37.95
N ILE A 370 -1.19 -12.79 37.24
CA ILE A 370 -1.12 -11.35 36.88
C ILE A 370 -1.28 -10.49 38.14
N LYS A 371 -2.21 -10.80 39.04
CA LYS A 371 -2.36 -10.07 40.30
C LYS A 371 -1.09 -10.13 41.15
N ALA A 372 -0.45 -11.30 41.22
CA ALA A 372 0.84 -11.47 41.91
C ALA A 372 1.96 -10.68 41.21
N LEU A 373 2.01 -10.64 39.88
CA LEU A 373 2.91 -9.81 39.11
C LEU A 373 2.73 -8.33 39.45
N MET A 374 1.49 -7.85 39.44
CA MET A 374 1.17 -6.45 39.73
C MET A 374 1.65 -6.04 41.14
N GLN A 375 1.45 -6.92 42.14
CA GLN A 375 1.94 -6.66 43.50
C GLN A 375 3.47 -6.61 43.56
N ARG A 376 4.13 -7.57 42.92
CA ARG A 376 5.59 -7.68 42.93
C ARG A 376 6.27 -6.50 42.23
N GLU A 377 5.74 -6.05 41.08
CA GLU A 377 6.31 -4.99 40.26
C GLU A 377 5.72 -3.62 40.56
N GLY A 378 4.69 -3.52 41.42
CA GLY A 378 4.02 -2.27 41.77
C GLY A 378 3.16 -1.68 40.64
N LEU A 379 2.65 -2.53 39.74
CA LEU A 379 1.82 -2.14 38.59
C LEU A 379 0.39 -1.80 39.07
N LYS A 380 -0.17 -0.71 38.55
CA LYS A 380 -1.44 -0.13 39.05
C LYS A 380 -2.66 -0.56 38.26
N ASN A 381 -2.48 -0.86 36.98
CA ASN A 381 -3.56 -1.21 36.05
C ASN A 381 -3.06 -2.15 34.94
N MET A 382 -3.96 -2.62 34.07
CA MET A 382 -3.63 -3.56 33.01
C MET A 382 -2.81 -2.95 31.87
N ASP A 383 -2.87 -1.64 31.68
CA ASP A 383 -2.01 -0.96 30.69
C ASP A 383 -0.54 -0.96 31.16
N GLU A 384 -0.31 -0.80 32.47
CA GLU A 384 1.03 -0.96 33.04
C GLU A 384 1.52 -2.43 32.99
N VAL A 385 0.63 -3.41 33.03
CA VAL A 385 0.96 -4.84 32.79
C VAL A 385 1.40 -5.06 31.35
N GLN A 386 0.70 -4.49 30.39
CA GLN A 386 1.13 -4.56 28.97
C GLN A 386 2.44 -3.83 28.77
N SER A 387 2.60 -2.63 29.30
CA SER A 387 3.87 -1.87 29.25
C SER A 387 5.03 -2.65 29.88
N TYR A 388 4.81 -3.37 30.99
CA TYR A 388 5.82 -4.26 31.57
C TYR A 388 6.25 -5.37 30.61
N PHE A 389 5.29 -6.00 29.92
CA PHE A 389 5.54 -7.01 28.89
C PHE A 389 6.39 -6.41 27.74
N GLU A 390 5.97 -5.28 27.19
CA GLU A 390 6.62 -4.60 26.07
C GLU A 390 8.06 -4.17 26.41
N LYS A 391 8.31 -3.63 27.60
CA LYS A 391 9.66 -3.26 28.06
C LYS A 391 10.58 -4.49 28.22
N ARG A 392 10.05 -5.65 28.58
CA ARG A 392 10.82 -6.89 28.59
C ARG A 392 11.11 -7.37 27.17
N LEU A 393 10.14 -7.28 26.28
CA LEU A 393 10.29 -7.66 24.88
C LEU A 393 11.25 -6.70 24.15
N GLU A 394 11.21 -5.40 24.43
CA GLU A 394 12.19 -4.42 23.92
C GLU A 394 13.63 -4.89 24.22
N LYS A 395 13.93 -5.25 25.47
CA LYS A 395 15.27 -5.77 25.86
C LYS A 395 15.65 -7.03 25.10
N ILE A 396 14.70 -7.92 24.83
CA ILE A 396 14.94 -9.12 24.02
C ILE A 396 15.28 -8.70 22.58
N VAL A 397 14.49 -7.84 21.95
CA VAL A 397 14.71 -7.36 20.57
C VAL A 397 16.05 -6.62 20.46
N GLU A 398 16.37 -5.73 21.40
CA GLU A 398 17.64 -5.00 21.43
C GLU A 398 18.84 -5.93 21.61
N SER A 399 18.70 -6.99 22.42
CA SER A 399 19.77 -8.00 22.59
C SER A 399 20.13 -8.73 21.30
N LYS A 400 19.24 -8.72 20.30
CA LYS A 400 19.48 -9.26 18.94
C LYS A 400 20.00 -8.19 17.97
N GLY A 401 20.33 -6.99 18.45
CA GLY A 401 20.82 -5.88 17.63
C GLY A 401 19.74 -5.23 16.75
N LYS A 402 18.46 -5.38 17.12
CA LYS A 402 17.31 -4.81 16.42
C LYS A 402 16.68 -3.67 17.22
N LYS A 403 15.95 -2.79 16.53
CA LYS A 403 15.14 -1.74 17.12
C LYS A 403 13.72 -2.25 17.31
N PHE A 404 13.14 -1.94 18.45
CA PHE A 404 11.77 -2.27 18.83
C PHE A 404 10.79 -1.28 18.18
N MET A 405 9.70 -1.78 17.58
CA MET A 405 8.62 -1.00 17.01
C MET A 405 7.27 -1.66 17.33
N GLY A 406 6.23 -0.86 17.56
CA GLY A 406 4.87 -1.37 17.72
C GLY A 406 3.83 -0.34 17.31
N TRP A 407 2.57 -0.79 17.26
CA TRP A 407 1.42 0.08 17.04
C TRP A 407 1.27 1.07 18.19
N ASP A 408 0.48 2.14 18.01
CA ASP A 408 0.46 3.27 18.97
C ASP A 408 -0.17 2.94 20.35
N GLU A 409 -0.69 1.73 20.56
CA GLU A 409 -1.07 1.21 21.89
C GLU A 409 0.10 1.08 22.84
N ILE A 410 1.33 0.88 22.34
CA ILE A 410 2.53 0.81 23.18
C ILE A 410 2.82 2.11 23.97
N LEU A 411 2.12 3.21 23.64
CA LEU A 411 2.13 4.45 24.44
C LEU A 411 1.42 4.29 25.78
N GLN A 412 0.47 3.34 25.88
CA GLN A 412 -0.35 3.15 27.07
C GLN A 412 0.48 2.51 28.19
N GLY A 413 0.25 2.93 29.45
CA GLY A 413 0.99 2.41 30.59
C GLY A 413 2.47 2.79 30.65
N GLY A 414 2.99 3.53 29.65
CA GLY A 414 4.36 4.06 29.57
C GLY A 414 5.23 3.40 28.52
N LEU A 415 5.57 4.17 27.51
CA LEU A 415 6.35 3.76 26.36
C LEU A 415 7.74 3.22 26.75
N ALA A 416 8.18 2.16 26.09
CA ALA A 416 9.54 1.64 26.22
C ALA A 416 10.57 2.67 25.68
N PRO A 417 11.75 2.81 26.32
CA PRO A 417 12.63 3.97 26.11
C PRO A 417 13.15 4.18 24.69
N SER A 418 13.39 3.10 23.93
CA SER A 418 13.93 3.17 22.54
C SER A 418 12.88 2.90 21.47
N ALA A 419 11.62 2.70 21.87
CA ALA A 419 10.56 2.29 20.96
C ALA A 419 10.33 3.29 19.84
N THR A 420 10.13 2.77 18.64
CA THR A 420 9.58 3.49 17.50
C THR A 420 8.08 3.21 17.43
N VAL A 421 7.27 4.24 17.21
CA VAL A 421 5.80 4.12 17.23
C VAL A 421 5.24 4.15 15.82
N MET A 422 4.43 3.15 15.46
CA MET A 422 3.61 3.18 14.24
C MET A 422 2.20 3.63 14.60
N SER A 423 1.84 4.86 14.18
CA SER A 423 0.57 5.49 14.55
C SER A 423 -0.53 5.14 13.56
N TRP A 424 -1.53 4.36 14.01
CA TRP A 424 -2.63 3.89 13.18
C TRP A 424 -4.02 4.41 13.60
N ARG A 425 -4.27 4.64 14.89
CA ARG A 425 -5.54 5.18 15.42
C ARG A 425 -5.64 6.69 15.17
N GLY A 426 -5.49 7.11 13.91
CA GLY A 426 -5.38 8.51 13.51
C GLY A 426 -3.97 9.08 13.74
N MET A 427 -3.89 10.41 13.82
CA MET A 427 -2.59 11.11 13.91
C MET A 427 -2.13 11.34 15.36
N LYS A 428 -3.00 11.14 16.35
CA LYS A 428 -2.77 11.55 17.74
C LYS A 428 -1.58 10.82 18.38
N GLY A 429 -1.53 9.49 18.24
CA GLY A 429 -0.46 8.67 18.81
C GLY A 429 0.91 9.08 18.28
N GLY A 430 1.01 9.32 16.97
CA GLY A 430 2.26 9.78 16.35
C GLY A 430 2.68 11.17 16.80
N ILE A 431 1.73 12.11 16.96
CA ILE A 431 2.00 13.45 17.51
C ILE A 431 2.54 13.34 18.94
N GLU A 432 1.95 12.48 19.76
CA GLU A 432 2.36 12.25 21.16
C GLU A 432 3.77 11.66 21.23
N ALA A 433 4.04 10.59 20.48
CA ALA A 433 5.35 9.95 20.42
C ALA A 433 6.45 10.91 19.92
N ALA A 434 6.19 11.68 18.86
CA ALA A 434 7.14 12.66 18.34
C ALA A 434 7.44 13.79 19.36
N LYS A 435 6.46 14.25 20.14
CA LYS A 435 6.67 15.18 21.25
C LYS A 435 7.51 14.59 22.36
N MET A 436 7.43 13.28 22.58
CA MET A 436 8.30 12.53 23.49
C MET A 436 9.70 12.23 22.90
N LYS A 437 9.95 12.69 21.65
CA LYS A 437 11.21 12.52 20.89
C LYS A 437 11.47 11.06 20.44
N HIS A 438 10.42 10.28 20.24
CA HIS A 438 10.49 8.97 19.60
C HIS A 438 10.33 9.08 18.09
N ASP A 439 10.98 8.19 17.35
CA ASP A 439 10.77 8.03 15.92
C ASP A 439 9.36 7.50 15.65
N VAL A 440 8.72 7.99 14.58
CA VAL A 440 7.33 7.69 14.24
C VAL A 440 7.21 7.32 12.77
N VAL A 441 6.41 6.29 12.49
CA VAL A 441 5.84 6.01 11.18
C VAL A 441 4.35 6.31 11.20
N MET A 442 3.88 7.14 10.27
CA MET A 442 2.46 7.49 10.18
C MET A 442 1.71 6.49 9.30
N SER A 443 0.69 5.86 9.88
CA SER A 443 -0.13 4.85 9.22
C SER A 443 -1.63 4.98 9.56
N PRO A 444 -2.20 6.21 9.58
CA PRO A 444 -3.53 6.46 10.15
C PRO A 444 -4.66 5.86 9.32
N THR A 445 -5.62 5.21 10.02
CA THR A 445 -6.83 4.59 9.44
C THR A 445 -7.57 5.49 8.47
N ASP A 446 -7.68 6.78 8.78
CA ASP A 446 -8.46 7.75 8.00
C ASP A 446 -7.92 8.00 6.59
N PHE A 447 -6.67 7.59 6.29
CA PHE A 447 -6.01 7.94 5.04
C PHE A 447 -5.32 6.77 4.33
N VAL A 448 -4.90 5.70 5.07
CA VAL A 448 -3.97 4.73 4.50
C VAL A 448 -4.35 3.27 4.73
N TYR A 449 -5.55 2.97 5.25
CA TYR A 449 -6.06 1.61 5.40
C TYR A 449 -6.68 1.15 4.07
N LEU A 450 -5.95 0.28 3.40
CA LEU A 450 -6.24 -0.15 2.03
C LEU A 450 -7.20 -1.35 1.97
N ASP A 451 -7.60 -1.88 3.11
CA ASP A 451 -8.69 -2.85 3.27
C ASP A 451 -10.08 -2.21 3.28
N TYR A 452 -10.18 -0.89 3.48
CA TYR A 452 -11.47 -0.17 3.47
C TYR A 452 -12.09 -0.13 2.08
N MET A 453 -13.43 -0.07 2.00
CA MET A 453 -14.15 0.06 0.73
C MET A 453 -13.72 1.31 -0.03
N GLN A 454 -13.56 1.21 -1.35
CA GLN A 454 -13.09 2.33 -2.18
C GLN A 454 -14.21 3.19 -2.75
N GLY A 455 -15.44 2.70 -2.71
CA GLY A 455 -16.63 3.34 -3.26
C GLY A 455 -17.82 3.25 -2.33
N ASP A 456 -19.03 3.30 -2.90
CA ASP A 456 -20.25 3.19 -2.12
C ASP A 456 -20.44 1.75 -1.60
N PRO A 457 -20.77 1.57 -0.29
CA PRO A 457 -20.96 0.24 0.31
C PRO A 457 -21.97 -0.66 -0.40
N VAL A 458 -22.93 -0.08 -1.12
CA VAL A 458 -23.95 -0.86 -1.87
C VAL A 458 -23.35 -1.68 -3.01
N ILE A 459 -22.18 -1.28 -3.53
CA ILE A 459 -21.55 -1.95 -4.68
C ILE A 459 -20.11 -2.42 -4.40
N GLU A 460 -19.58 -2.13 -3.22
CA GLU A 460 -18.24 -2.58 -2.83
C GLU A 460 -18.28 -3.93 -2.10
N PRO A 461 -17.20 -4.71 -2.18
CA PRO A 461 -16.98 -5.80 -1.22
C PRO A 461 -17.07 -5.24 0.21
N HIS A 462 -17.96 -5.82 1.02
CA HIS A 462 -18.29 -5.26 2.33
C HIS A 462 -17.10 -5.29 3.29
N VAL A 463 -16.81 -4.13 3.88
CA VAL A 463 -15.91 -3.92 5.02
C VAL A 463 -16.56 -2.87 5.92
N TYR A 464 -16.09 -2.72 7.15
CA TYR A 464 -16.70 -1.82 8.15
C TYR A 464 -16.51 -0.32 7.88
N ALA A 465 -15.62 0.09 6.96
CA ALA A 465 -15.33 1.49 6.67
C ALA A 465 -15.08 1.74 5.18
N THR A 466 -15.01 3.02 4.82
CA THR A 466 -14.78 3.47 3.43
C THR A 466 -13.62 4.47 3.40
N LEU A 467 -12.71 4.27 2.45
CA LEU A 467 -11.62 5.18 2.13
C LEU A 467 -11.56 5.41 0.63
N ARG A 468 -12.01 6.57 0.15
CA ARG A 468 -11.97 6.94 -1.26
C ARG A 468 -10.58 7.46 -1.65
N LEU A 469 -10.28 7.45 -2.96
CA LEU A 469 -8.98 7.85 -3.50
C LEU A 469 -8.60 9.29 -3.13
N GLN A 470 -9.55 10.25 -3.25
CA GLN A 470 -9.29 11.64 -2.92
C GLN A 470 -8.95 11.83 -1.43
N LYS A 471 -9.59 11.06 -0.55
CA LYS A 471 -9.28 11.09 0.89
C LYS A 471 -7.88 10.51 1.16
N ALA A 472 -7.52 9.38 0.53
CA ALA A 472 -6.17 8.82 0.63
C ALA A 472 -5.10 9.81 0.13
N TYR A 473 -5.39 10.58 -0.93
CA TYR A 473 -4.48 11.61 -1.44
C TYR A 473 -4.26 12.78 -0.47
N GLN A 474 -5.16 13.02 0.47
CA GLN A 474 -5.01 14.04 1.52
C GLN A 474 -4.02 13.63 2.62
N PHE A 475 -3.54 12.40 2.62
CA PHE A 475 -2.55 11.95 3.60
C PHE A 475 -1.33 12.86 3.63
N GLU A 476 -0.99 13.37 4.82
CA GLU A 476 0.21 14.16 5.09
C GLU A 476 0.94 13.54 6.29
N PRO A 477 2.11 12.92 6.06
CA PRO A 477 2.83 12.25 7.14
C PRO A 477 3.31 13.16 8.27
N VAL A 478 3.54 14.46 8.00
CA VAL A 478 4.00 15.42 9.03
C VAL A 478 2.83 16.28 9.48
N PRO A 479 2.23 16.02 10.67
CA PRO A 479 1.18 16.88 11.22
C PRO A 479 1.70 18.27 11.56
N ASP A 480 0.81 19.27 11.55
CA ASP A 480 1.16 20.61 11.96
C ASP A 480 1.67 20.65 13.41
N GLY A 481 2.74 21.41 13.64
CA GLY A 481 3.36 21.58 14.95
C GLY A 481 4.21 20.39 15.44
N VAL A 482 4.48 19.41 14.59
CA VAL A 482 5.40 18.30 14.87
C VAL A 482 6.75 18.56 14.18
N ASP A 483 7.87 18.30 14.90
CA ASP A 483 9.22 18.38 14.33
C ASP A 483 9.41 17.24 13.31
N PRO A 484 9.60 17.56 12.00
CA PRO A 484 9.69 16.55 10.94
C PRO A 484 10.78 15.50 11.13
N LYS A 485 11.82 15.81 11.92
CA LYS A 485 12.95 14.90 12.13
C LYS A 485 12.57 13.59 12.85
N TYR A 486 11.45 13.59 13.59
CA TYR A 486 10.92 12.39 14.26
C TYR A 486 10.00 11.56 13.37
N ILE A 487 9.58 12.09 12.21
CA ILE A 487 8.70 11.38 11.28
C ILE A 487 9.55 10.68 10.22
N LEU A 488 9.67 9.36 10.34
CA LEU A 488 10.43 8.55 9.38
C LEU A 488 9.76 8.50 8.00
N GLY A 489 8.43 8.62 7.96
CA GLY A 489 7.62 8.61 6.75
C GLY A 489 6.23 8.06 6.99
N GLY A 490 5.68 7.39 5.99
CA GLY A 490 4.33 6.83 6.04
C GLY A 490 4.21 5.44 5.42
N GLN A 491 3.12 4.75 5.79
CA GLN A 491 2.84 3.40 5.35
C GLN A 491 1.35 3.21 5.09
N GLY A 492 1.02 2.50 4.00
CA GLY A 492 -0.32 1.99 3.74
C GLY A 492 -0.47 0.56 4.24
N ASN A 493 -1.61 0.24 4.87
CA ASN A 493 -1.86 -1.08 5.43
C ASN A 493 -2.94 -1.81 4.65
N LEU A 494 -2.67 -3.05 4.26
CA LEU A 494 -3.63 -3.94 3.62
C LEU A 494 -3.88 -5.15 4.51
N TRP A 495 -4.87 -5.03 5.39
CA TRP A 495 -5.41 -6.13 6.18
C TRP A 495 -6.22 -7.07 5.29
N THR A 496 -6.23 -8.36 5.62
CA THR A 496 -6.75 -9.36 4.68
C THR A 496 -7.95 -10.17 5.19
N GLU A 497 -8.59 -9.78 6.27
CA GLU A 497 -9.79 -10.48 6.79
C GLU A 497 -10.85 -10.71 5.71
N GLN A 498 -11.04 -9.73 4.83
CA GLN A 498 -11.97 -9.81 3.70
C GLN A 498 -11.27 -10.00 2.33
N VAL A 499 -9.92 -10.13 2.30
CA VAL A 499 -9.13 -10.17 1.08
C VAL A 499 -8.56 -11.56 0.83
N TYR A 500 -9.28 -12.38 0.08
CA TYR A 500 -9.04 -13.81 -0.07
C TYR A 500 -8.02 -14.22 -1.14
N ASN A 501 -7.63 -13.32 -2.04
CA ASN A 501 -6.77 -13.66 -3.19
C ASN A 501 -6.14 -12.43 -3.84
N MET A 502 -5.14 -12.64 -4.72
CA MET A 502 -4.42 -11.56 -5.40
C MET A 502 -5.32 -10.59 -6.18
N ARG A 503 -6.37 -11.09 -6.87
CA ARG A 503 -7.28 -10.21 -7.64
C ARG A 503 -8.06 -9.24 -6.74
N HIS A 504 -8.43 -9.70 -5.53
CA HIS A 504 -9.07 -8.84 -4.53
C HIS A 504 -8.04 -7.90 -3.91
N LEU A 505 -6.85 -8.39 -3.58
CA LEU A 505 -5.73 -7.60 -3.07
C LEU A 505 -5.41 -6.43 -4.01
N GLU A 506 -5.23 -6.70 -5.29
CA GLU A 506 -4.96 -5.68 -6.32
C GLU A 506 -6.08 -4.62 -6.39
N TYR A 507 -7.35 -5.08 -6.37
CA TYR A 507 -8.51 -4.18 -6.35
C TYR A 507 -8.47 -3.26 -5.14
N MET A 508 -8.15 -3.77 -3.95
CA MET A 508 -8.08 -2.98 -2.72
C MET A 508 -6.88 -2.04 -2.69
N LEU A 509 -5.75 -2.46 -3.26
CA LEU A 509 -4.51 -1.70 -3.27
C LEU A 509 -4.58 -0.49 -4.22
N TRP A 510 -5.05 -0.73 -5.48
CA TRP A 510 -5.00 0.25 -6.56
C TRP A 510 -6.34 0.94 -6.81
N PRO A 511 -6.31 2.29 -7.05
CA PRO A 511 -5.18 3.19 -7.19
C PRO A 511 -4.73 3.89 -5.89
N ARG A 512 -5.28 3.60 -4.71
CA ARG A 512 -4.98 4.34 -3.46
C ARG A 512 -3.51 4.30 -3.06
N ALA A 513 -2.83 3.19 -3.31
CA ALA A 513 -1.39 3.12 -3.07
C ALA A 513 -0.58 4.10 -3.93
N MET A 514 -1.07 4.54 -5.12
CA MET A 514 -0.44 5.63 -5.87
C MET A 514 -0.52 6.96 -5.10
N ALA A 515 -1.65 7.23 -4.44
CA ALA A 515 -1.85 8.44 -3.65
C ALA A 515 -0.90 8.50 -2.44
N ILE A 516 -0.77 7.39 -1.73
CA ILE A 516 0.16 7.26 -0.59
C ILE A 516 1.61 7.40 -1.05
N SER A 517 1.97 6.75 -2.18
CA SER A 517 3.30 6.87 -2.78
C SER A 517 3.68 8.33 -3.01
N GLU A 518 2.75 9.13 -3.58
CA GLU A 518 2.99 10.56 -3.83
C GLU A 518 3.09 11.35 -2.52
N ALA A 519 2.36 10.99 -1.48
CA ALA A 519 2.47 11.64 -0.17
C ALA A 519 3.84 11.45 0.48
N VAL A 520 4.44 10.27 0.30
CA VAL A 520 5.73 9.94 0.94
C VAL A 520 6.95 10.19 0.04
N TRP A 521 6.76 10.37 -1.27
CA TRP A 521 7.83 10.63 -2.22
C TRP A 521 7.93 12.10 -2.63
N SER A 522 6.82 12.70 -3.10
CA SER A 522 6.80 14.00 -3.76
C SER A 522 6.87 15.17 -2.79
N PRO A 523 7.42 16.34 -3.18
CA PRO A 523 7.33 17.57 -2.40
C PRO A 523 5.85 17.94 -2.10
N LYS A 524 5.57 18.35 -0.86
CA LYS A 524 4.21 18.68 -0.40
C LYS A 524 3.54 19.77 -1.24
N ASP A 525 4.29 20.79 -1.62
CA ASP A 525 3.84 21.95 -2.38
C ASP A 525 3.51 21.67 -3.85
N LYS A 526 3.95 20.52 -4.38
CA LYS A 526 3.62 20.08 -5.74
C LYS A 526 2.34 19.25 -5.82
N ARG A 527 1.87 18.72 -4.72
CA ARG A 527 0.72 17.82 -4.70
C ARG A 527 -0.57 18.56 -5.08
N ASN A 528 -1.20 18.16 -6.17
CA ASN A 528 -2.44 18.71 -6.69
C ASN A 528 -3.40 17.59 -7.10
N TRP A 529 -4.62 17.59 -6.57
CA TRP A 529 -5.60 16.53 -6.81
C TRP A 529 -6.00 16.39 -8.28
N ASP A 530 -6.27 17.49 -8.95
CA ASP A 530 -6.74 17.45 -10.36
C ASP A 530 -5.65 16.89 -11.28
N ASP A 531 -4.42 17.30 -11.06
CA ASP A 531 -3.25 16.78 -11.79
C ASP A 531 -3.00 15.31 -11.46
N PHE A 532 -2.96 14.94 -10.17
CA PHE A 532 -2.79 13.56 -9.74
C PHE A 532 -3.87 12.63 -10.32
N SER A 533 -5.14 13.02 -10.21
CA SER A 533 -6.24 12.23 -10.73
C SER A 533 -6.19 12.04 -12.25
N SER A 534 -5.69 13.05 -12.99
CA SER A 534 -5.41 12.93 -14.42
C SER A 534 -4.29 11.92 -14.72
N ARG A 535 -3.21 11.92 -13.92
CA ARG A 535 -2.10 10.98 -14.05
C ARG A 535 -2.53 9.54 -13.70
N VAL A 536 -3.35 9.35 -12.67
CA VAL A 536 -3.94 8.03 -12.32
C VAL A 536 -4.72 7.45 -13.50
N GLN A 537 -5.57 8.26 -14.16
CA GLN A 537 -6.33 7.81 -15.32
C GLN A 537 -5.44 7.29 -16.46
N LYS A 538 -4.22 7.82 -16.60
CA LYS A 538 -3.24 7.35 -17.60
C LYS A 538 -2.51 6.08 -17.18
N GLN A 539 -2.53 5.70 -15.90
CA GLN A 539 -2.00 4.42 -15.42
C GLN A 539 -2.97 3.25 -15.66
N PHE A 540 -4.27 3.47 -15.69
CA PHE A 540 -5.24 2.39 -15.88
C PHE A 540 -5.04 1.55 -17.14
N PRO A 541 -4.76 2.13 -18.33
CA PRO A 541 -4.42 1.33 -19.51
C PRO A 541 -3.17 0.45 -19.33
N ARG A 542 -2.24 0.83 -18.43
CA ARG A 542 -1.07 0.00 -18.10
C ARG A 542 -1.46 -1.17 -17.19
N PHE A 543 -2.38 -0.95 -16.27
CA PHE A 543 -2.95 -2.01 -15.44
C PHE A 543 -3.76 -3.02 -16.27
N ASP A 544 -4.56 -2.51 -17.23
CA ASP A 544 -5.27 -3.37 -18.18
C ASP A 544 -4.30 -4.27 -18.96
N GLU A 545 -3.21 -3.68 -19.47
CA GLU A 545 -2.16 -4.41 -20.20
C GLU A 545 -1.43 -5.43 -19.33
N ALA A 546 -1.13 -5.09 -18.08
CA ALA A 546 -0.50 -5.97 -17.10
C ALA A 546 -1.47 -6.96 -16.44
N GLN A 547 -2.77 -6.88 -16.76
CA GLN A 547 -3.84 -7.66 -16.14
C GLN A 547 -3.96 -7.46 -14.62
N ILE A 548 -3.50 -6.33 -14.09
CA ILE A 548 -3.66 -5.93 -12.69
C ILE A 548 -5.06 -5.38 -12.49
N LYS A 549 -5.77 -5.90 -11.48
CA LYS A 549 -7.10 -5.40 -11.15
C LYS A 549 -7.01 -4.13 -10.30
N TYR A 550 -7.83 -3.14 -10.62
CA TYR A 550 -7.91 -1.88 -9.87
C TYR A 550 -9.37 -1.48 -9.65
N ALA A 551 -9.62 -0.61 -8.67
CA ALA A 551 -10.94 -0.06 -8.41
C ALA A 551 -11.21 1.16 -9.31
N PRO A 552 -12.31 1.15 -10.07
CA PRO A 552 -12.71 2.30 -10.87
C PRO A 552 -13.53 3.34 -10.07
N SER A 553 -13.60 3.20 -8.76
CA SER A 553 -14.50 3.95 -7.86
C SER A 553 -14.32 5.47 -7.89
N MET A 554 -13.16 5.97 -8.36
CA MET A 554 -12.95 7.40 -8.58
C MET A 554 -13.91 8.03 -9.59
N TYR A 555 -14.53 7.21 -10.43
CA TYR A 555 -15.53 7.66 -11.41
C TYR A 555 -16.97 7.52 -10.90
N ASP A 556 -17.18 6.83 -9.78
CA ASP A 556 -18.52 6.55 -9.27
C ASP A 556 -19.14 7.78 -8.60
N PRO A 557 -20.48 7.95 -8.71
CA PRO A 557 -21.19 8.98 -7.97
C PRO A 557 -21.04 8.82 -6.45
N ILE A 558 -20.99 9.94 -5.75
CA ILE A 558 -20.97 10.02 -4.29
C ILE A 558 -22.33 10.53 -3.84
N PHE A 559 -22.95 9.83 -2.89
CA PHE A 559 -24.25 10.18 -2.34
C PHE A 559 -24.08 10.93 -1.02
N ASN A 560 -24.58 12.15 -0.93
CA ASN A 560 -24.77 12.88 0.32
C ASN A 560 -26.27 13.06 0.53
N VAL A 561 -26.79 12.50 1.61
CA VAL A 561 -28.23 12.43 1.87
C VAL A 561 -28.55 13.16 3.16
N SER A 562 -29.61 13.94 3.14
CA SER A 562 -30.16 14.64 4.31
C SER A 562 -31.69 14.68 4.18
N LYS A 563 -32.37 15.24 5.18
CA LYS A 563 -33.79 15.63 5.09
C LYS A 563 -33.89 17.14 4.89
N ASP A 564 -34.88 17.57 4.11
CA ASP A 564 -35.26 18.97 4.01
C ASP A 564 -36.12 19.42 5.22
N ASP A 565 -36.49 20.69 5.31
CA ASP A 565 -37.28 21.26 6.41
C ASP A 565 -38.68 20.64 6.54
N SER A 566 -39.14 19.94 5.51
CA SER A 566 -40.43 19.20 5.51
C SER A 566 -40.24 17.71 5.83
N GLY A 567 -39.02 17.27 6.14
CA GLY A 567 -38.71 15.86 6.45
C GLY A 567 -38.53 14.96 5.22
N ARG A 568 -38.57 15.49 3.99
CA ARG A 568 -38.38 14.72 2.75
C ARG A 568 -36.91 14.52 2.46
N LEU A 569 -36.57 13.40 1.82
CA LEU A 569 -35.19 13.11 1.40
C LEU A 569 -34.68 14.18 0.41
N LYS A 570 -33.48 14.67 0.69
CA LYS A 570 -32.70 15.54 -0.19
C LYS A 570 -31.40 14.81 -0.53
N ILE A 571 -31.23 14.42 -1.79
CA ILE A 571 -30.10 13.65 -2.29
C ILE A 571 -29.20 14.56 -3.12
N THR A 572 -27.99 14.78 -2.65
CA THR A 572 -26.96 15.51 -3.38
C THR A 572 -25.96 14.51 -3.94
N LEU A 573 -25.68 14.60 -5.26
CA LEU A 573 -24.71 13.75 -5.94
C LEU A 573 -23.48 14.57 -6.34
N SER A 574 -22.31 13.96 -6.22
CA SER A 574 -21.03 14.55 -6.65
C SER A 574 -20.10 13.49 -7.20
N THR A 575 -18.94 13.88 -7.71
CA THR A 575 -17.87 12.99 -8.20
C THR A 575 -16.52 13.48 -7.71
N GLU A 576 -15.56 12.57 -7.52
CA GLU A 576 -14.18 12.95 -7.22
C GLU A 576 -13.47 13.58 -8.43
N ILE A 577 -13.87 13.16 -9.63
CA ILE A 577 -13.27 13.60 -10.89
C ILE A 577 -14.14 14.69 -11.51
N LYS A 578 -13.50 15.76 -11.97
CA LYS A 578 -14.15 16.79 -12.76
C LYS A 578 -14.59 16.25 -14.14
N ASP A 579 -15.49 16.97 -14.79
CA ASP A 579 -15.96 16.70 -16.15
C ASP A 579 -16.73 15.37 -16.31
N LEU A 580 -17.33 14.87 -15.25
CA LEU A 580 -18.27 13.76 -15.29
C LEU A 580 -19.70 14.26 -15.18
N GLN A 581 -20.56 13.73 -16.06
CA GLN A 581 -22.00 13.92 -16.02
C GLN A 581 -22.62 12.74 -15.27
N ILE A 582 -23.50 13.02 -14.31
CA ILE A 582 -24.24 11.99 -13.58
C ILE A 582 -25.63 11.89 -14.21
N HIS A 583 -25.98 10.71 -14.72
CA HIS A 583 -27.30 10.41 -15.23
C HIS A 583 -28.04 9.51 -14.24
N TYR A 584 -29.37 9.69 -14.14
CA TYR A 584 -30.15 9.00 -13.13
C TYR A 584 -31.55 8.61 -13.60
N SER A 585 -32.15 7.63 -12.89
CA SER A 585 -33.54 7.20 -13.07
C SER A 585 -34.13 6.79 -11.72
N PHE A 586 -35.44 7.09 -11.55
CA PHE A 586 -36.28 6.56 -10.47
C PHE A 586 -37.29 5.52 -10.94
N ASP A 587 -37.45 5.33 -12.24
CA ASP A 587 -38.44 4.44 -12.88
C ASP A 587 -37.94 2.98 -12.99
N ASN A 588 -36.89 2.64 -12.27
CA ASN A 588 -36.23 1.33 -12.28
C ASN A 588 -35.55 0.92 -13.61
N SER A 589 -35.56 1.78 -14.64
CA SER A 589 -34.76 1.57 -15.86
C SER A 589 -33.25 1.76 -15.61
N PHE A 590 -32.44 1.41 -16.59
CA PHE A 590 -30.97 1.58 -16.52
C PHE A 590 -30.56 2.86 -17.25
N PRO A 591 -30.24 3.95 -16.53
CA PRO A 591 -29.88 5.20 -17.16
C PRO A 591 -28.61 5.08 -18.00
N ASP A 592 -28.63 5.77 -19.14
CA ASP A 592 -27.49 6.02 -20.01
C ASP A 592 -27.33 7.54 -20.23
N ASN A 593 -26.46 7.96 -21.17
CA ASN A 593 -26.20 9.37 -21.45
C ASN A 593 -27.37 10.15 -22.08
N PHE A 594 -28.52 9.51 -22.37
CA PHE A 594 -29.75 10.16 -22.83
C PHE A 594 -30.78 10.38 -21.70
N TYR A 595 -30.53 9.78 -20.53
CA TYR A 595 -31.38 10.00 -19.35
C TYR A 595 -31.09 11.36 -18.71
N PRO A 596 -31.99 11.85 -17.81
CA PRO A 596 -31.81 13.10 -17.13
C PRO A 596 -30.44 13.24 -16.50
N THR A 597 -29.81 14.39 -16.73
CA THR A 597 -28.53 14.74 -16.10
C THR A 597 -28.78 15.38 -14.74
N TYR A 598 -28.06 14.96 -13.72
CA TYR A 598 -28.12 15.58 -12.41
C TYR A 598 -27.56 17.00 -12.43
N THR A 599 -28.38 17.99 -12.03
CA THR A 599 -28.02 19.42 -11.98
C THR A 599 -28.37 20.09 -10.66
N SER A 600 -29.25 19.47 -9.87
CA SER A 600 -29.69 19.98 -8.57
C SER A 600 -30.09 18.81 -7.65
N PRO A 601 -30.15 19.02 -6.33
CA PRO A 601 -30.53 17.98 -5.38
C PRO A 601 -31.86 17.32 -5.75
N LEU A 602 -31.89 15.98 -5.66
CA LEU A 602 -33.05 15.17 -6.00
C LEU A 602 -33.90 14.90 -4.76
N THR A 603 -35.22 14.88 -4.97
CA THR A 603 -36.18 14.32 -4.02
C THR A 603 -36.86 13.13 -4.72
N PRO A 604 -36.84 11.91 -4.12
CA PRO A 604 -37.48 10.76 -4.72
C PRO A 604 -39.01 11.02 -4.94
N PRO A 605 -39.60 10.60 -6.07
CA PRO A 605 -41.03 10.49 -6.19
C PRO A 605 -41.65 9.63 -5.08
N GLU A 606 -42.92 9.81 -4.75
CA GLU A 606 -43.58 9.18 -3.61
C GLU A 606 -43.49 7.64 -3.65
N ASP A 607 -43.65 7.04 -4.83
CA ASP A 607 -43.64 5.58 -5.04
C ASP A 607 -42.27 5.04 -5.45
N ALA A 608 -41.20 5.86 -5.45
CA ALA A 608 -39.89 5.43 -5.87
C ALA A 608 -39.26 4.46 -4.86
N VAL A 609 -38.84 3.30 -5.32
CA VAL A 609 -38.17 2.26 -4.52
C VAL A 609 -36.68 2.23 -4.77
N MET A 610 -36.20 2.79 -5.89
CA MET A 610 -34.82 2.69 -6.34
C MET A 610 -34.39 3.98 -7.06
N LEU A 611 -33.18 4.48 -6.73
CA LEU A 611 -32.46 5.46 -7.51
C LEU A 611 -31.28 4.77 -8.21
N LYS A 612 -31.27 4.76 -9.54
CA LYS A 612 -30.13 4.27 -10.31
C LYS A 612 -29.34 5.44 -10.86
N VAL A 613 -28.02 5.39 -10.69
CA VAL A 613 -27.11 6.45 -11.11
C VAL A 613 -25.88 5.88 -11.81
N ILE A 614 -25.34 6.64 -12.75
CA ILE A 614 -24.14 6.29 -13.51
C ILE A 614 -23.44 7.56 -13.98
N THR A 615 -22.13 7.51 -14.20
CA THR A 615 -21.36 8.64 -14.72
C THR A 615 -20.90 8.42 -16.15
N TYR A 616 -20.89 9.50 -16.91
CA TYR A 616 -20.39 9.57 -18.28
C TYR A 616 -19.44 10.75 -18.47
N ARG A 617 -18.51 10.61 -19.43
CA ARG A 617 -17.75 11.72 -20.01
C ARG A 617 -18.11 11.82 -21.49
N GLY A 618 -18.97 12.76 -21.84
CA GLY A 618 -19.63 12.76 -23.15
C GLY A 618 -20.41 11.45 -23.36
N ASN A 619 -20.14 10.72 -24.42
CA ASN A 619 -20.79 9.45 -24.70
C ASN A 619 -20.09 8.22 -24.08
N LYS A 620 -18.97 8.42 -23.37
CA LYS A 620 -18.23 7.31 -22.78
C LYS A 620 -18.68 7.07 -21.34
N LYS A 621 -19.15 5.85 -21.07
CA LYS A 621 -19.40 5.36 -19.71
C LYS A 621 -18.11 5.36 -18.92
N MET A 622 -18.12 5.92 -17.70
CA MET A 622 -16.96 6.03 -16.82
C MET A 622 -17.13 5.22 -15.53
N GLY A 623 -18.12 5.54 -14.73
CA GLY A 623 -18.35 4.87 -13.45
C GLY A 623 -19.22 3.62 -13.55
N ARG A 624 -19.34 2.93 -12.43
CA ARG A 624 -20.22 1.77 -12.27
C ARG A 624 -21.68 2.25 -12.14
N MET A 625 -22.62 1.41 -12.56
CA MET A 625 -24.03 1.62 -12.25
C MET A 625 -24.25 1.35 -10.76
N ILE A 626 -24.77 2.33 -10.04
CA ILE A 626 -25.19 2.15 -8.64
C ILE A 626 -26.71 2.12 -8.59
N SER A 627 -27.25 1.00 -8.13
CA SER A 627 -28.68 0.84 -7.83
C SER A 627 -28.88 1.03 -6.33
N MET A 628 -29.31 2.23 -5.95
CA MET A 628 -29.44 2.65 -4.56
C MET A 628 -30.89 2.53 -4.10
N PRO A 629 -31.24 1.61 -3.18
CA PRO A 629 -32.59 1.54 -2.62
C PRO A 629 -32.96 2.84 -1.90
N VAL A 630 -34.19 3.33 -2.10
CA VAL A 630 -34.69 4.52 -1.38
C VAL A 630 -34.70 4.29 0.13
N SER A 631 -34.97 3.06 0.58
CA SER A 631 -34.88 2.68 1.99
C SER A 631 -33.46 2.83 2.58
N GLU A 632 -32.41 2.58 1.77
CA GLU A 632 -31.03 2.79 2.19
C GLU A 632 -30.70 4.30 2.29
N LEU A 633 -31.19 5.10 1.35
CA LEU A 633 -31.07 6.56 1.42
C LEU A 633 -31.73 7.12 2.67
N GLN A 634 -32.93 6.59 3.03
CA GLN A 634 -33.61 6.96 4.28
C GLN A 634 -32.75 6.65 5.52
N LYS A 635 -32.20 5.43 5.61
CA LYS A 635 -31.31 5.05 6.72
C LYS A 635 -30.09 5.95 6.84
N ARG A 636 -29.50 6.37 5.70
CA ARG A 636 -28.34 7.28 5.69
C ARG A 636 -28.70 8.67 6.19
N ALA A 637 -29.88 9.20 5.81
CA ALA A 637 -30.38 10.47 6.30
C ALA A 637 -30.65 10.44 7.81
N ASP A 638 -31.23 9.33 8.33
CA ASP A 638 -31.55 9.17 9.74
C ASP A 638 -30.28 9.08 10.61
N LYS A 639 -29.24 8.37 10.15
CA LYS A 639 -27.93 8.29 10.86
C LYS A 639 -27.25 9.67 10.97
N LYS A 640 -27.32 10.48 9.95
CA LYS A 640 -26.70 11.81 9.96
C LYS A 640 -27.38 12.75 10.96
N ASN A 641 -28.71 12.73 11.03
CA ASN A 641 -29.48 13.52 11.99
C ASN A 641 -29.26 13.12 13.46
N ASN A 642 -28.80 11.87 13.71
CA ASN A 642 -28.48 11.41 15.06
C ASN A 642 -27.03 11.70 15.50
N GLN A 643 -26.18 12.23 14.60
CA GLN A 643 -24.78 12.59 14.85
C GLN A 643 -24.57 14.10 14.92
N GLU A 644 -25.53 14.92 14.45
CA GLU A 644 -25.62 16.36 14.67
C GLU A 644 -26.38 16.68 15.99
#